data_8822ea0a6095ddfb2f3591e2f97ef9eb
#
_entry.id   8822ea0a6095ddfb2f3591e2f97ef9eb
#
_cell.length_a   1.000
_cell.length_b   1.000
_cell.length_c   1.000
_cell.angle_alpha   90.00
_cell.angle_beta   90.00
_cell.angle_gamma   90.00
#
_symmetry.space_group_name_H-M   'P 1'
#
loop_
_entity.id
_entity.type
_entity.pdbx_description
1 polymer ?
#
loop_
_entity_poly.entity_id
_entity_poly.type
_entity_poly.pdbx_seq_one_letter_code
_entity_poly.pdbx_strand_id
1 'polypeptide(L)'
;MKEKRTPINKIASIANTKPKLEFLAVILIAFIIRLLPMRFKYLLGYDPFFHLAYIRYAITHGWVNFFPYALGPWGFQVKLSHPLGLWMVPAFVYKLLHPFGVSLFNAFRLTPVIFGVLTVALVYTAVLRLYGRKEALLSSLILAVSFGHVFRSMAGYYRGDNYMLFWYSVALLGIALGLTWTPRRWGYERFALYLIPGIATGLSAIFWQAYYPIFAFVLANGVLLSIGAFLIGNDRRIVDGICVTLSTALGAVIANALGGIFGYGMTGYNKILGKELAKEFGLNFGFIKDAFLLLYLKYAVVLAVAVGITLLIVARFVRDWKTRLSLVAVVSLVAIAVFVHYWGVLQNLVDKVFHTAPIVETQRTGLRDLWTAYGLAFFAVPVFALSFRRKHLADYVILGLAVVSVPMLLIWTRFLFIGSIAVAVMAGVGLVAVYEKLKPLAVSKRLGALALTLIIAIVPATTAYTGFQNALSVRPIVNDNWATALHYLGNHSNLNDVVLTWWDEGHWVTYFAERAPVAQGSPSKFVADYYLGKVSERALMNLGVDYVIVSLDAVEKFEAILQTAGESGYAMVVLRPVSTPGVLTFSAPGYTVMATPGERWDVRVRIGNAWGIPAGVFVEKGKTVEEVPLRERPTLGAYVYINLNYGYAVLMNEKAFETPLAKLMFTNQYSSDYRLLYTDGGMVKIFRFVHPNVIVTAENGSIVLRFENATGTGIGIWGYLDNGTLIEGKWINVAKKRELIVSKYSNVSIIQYTYVKGKTVLDRGVFRIKDIITYENNRS
;
A
#
# COMPACT_ATOMS: atom_id res chain seq x y z
N MET A 1 63.87 -7.10 -12.48
CA MET A 1 63.15 -7.10 -13.77
C MET A 1 61.77 -6.47 -13.58
N LYS A 2 61.56 -5.22 -14.01
CA LYS A 2 60.21 -4.59 -14.01
C LYS A 2 59.52 -5.04 -15.30
N GLU A 3 58.48 -5.88 -15.13
CA GLU A 3 57.61 -6.25 -16.24
C GLU A 3 56.99 -5.00 -16.86
N LYS A 4 57.37 -4.67 -18.09
CA LYS A 4 56.70 -3.65 -18.90
C LYS A 4 55.31 -4.14 -19.22
N ARG A 5 54.29 -3.66 -18.49
CA ARG A 5 52.88 -3.86 -18.84
C ARG A 5 52.63 -3.31 -20.25
N THR A 6 52.38 -4.20 -21.18
CA THR A 6 52.07 -3.86 -22.57
C THR A 6 50.75 -3.05 -22.64
N PRO A 7 50.55 -2.17 -23.63
CA PRO A 7 49.31 -1.40 -23.82
C PRO A 7 48.03 -2.28 -23.83
N ILE A 8 48.15 -3.51 -24.30
CA ILE A 8 47.08 -4.51 -24.35
C ILE A 8 46.59 -4.88 -22.94
N ASN A 9 47.50 -5.01 -21.96
CA ASN A 9 47.13 -5.30 -20.57
C ASN A 9 46.44 -4.10 -19.87
N LYS A 10 46.75 -2.87 -20.31
CA LYS A 10 46.08 -1.66 -19.83
C LYS A 10 44.67 -1.54 -20.40
N ILE A 11 44.44 -1.89 -21.67
CA ILE A 11 43.13 -1.92 -22.32
C ILE A 11 42.25 -3.05 -21.71
N ALA A 12 42.83 -4.24 -21.45
CA ALA A 12 42.15 -5.34 -20.80
C ALA A 12 41.73 -4.99 -19.35
N SER A 13 42.56 -4.27 -18.59
CA SER A 13 42.24 -3.81 -17.25
C SER A 13 41.12 -2.76 -17.24
N ILE A 14 41.10 -1.84 -18.22
CA ILE A 14 40.06 -0.84 -18.41
C ILE A 14 38.75 -1.50 -18.88
N ALA A 15 38.80 -2.52 -19.74
CA ALA A 15 37.62 -3.28 -20.17
C ALA A 15 36.98 -4.06 -19.03
N ASN A 16 37.77 -4.52 -18.04
CA ASN A 16 37.25 -5.20 -16.84
C ASN A 16 36.67 -4.23 -15.76
N THR A 17 37.03 -2.96 -15.79
CA THR A 17 36.54 -1.95 -14.83
C THR A 17 35.25 -1.27 -15.29
N LYS A 18 35.01 -1.17 -16.61
CA LYS A 18 33.82 -0.49 -17.16
C LYS A 18 32.46 -1.05 -16.70
N PRO A 19 32.22 -2.39 -16.63
CA PRO A 19 30.94 -2.92 -16.13
C PRO A 19 30.70 -2.58 -14.67
N LYS A 20 31.75 -2.49 -13.86
CA LYS A 20 31.65 -2.11 -12.43
C LYS A 20 31.27 -0.64 -12.27
N LEU A 21 31.79 0.25 -13.11
CA LEU A 21 31.46 1.67 -13.07
C LEU A 21 30.04 1.95 -13.53
N GLU A 22 29.55 1.25 -14.57
CA GLU A 22 28.19 1.37 -15.06
C GLU A 22 27.18 0.86 -14.03
N PHE A 23 27.45 -0.28 -13.41
CA PHE A 23 26.66 -0.81 -12.31
C PHE A 23 26.56 0.21 -11.17
N LEU A 24 27.71 0.76 -10.74
CA LEU A 24 27.75 1.75 -9.66
C LEU A 24 26.96 3.03 -10.03
N ALA A 25 27.04 3.49 -11.25
CA ALA A 25 26.30 4.66 -11.72
C ALA A 25 24.78 4.42 -11.69
N VAL A 26 24.32 3.25 -12.16
CA VAL A 26 22.89 2.88 -12.08
C VAL A 26 22.40 2.81 -10.63
N ILE A 27 23.19 2.20 -9.74
CA ILE A 27 22.86 2.09 -8.32
C ILE A 27 22.79 3.47 -7.66
N LEU A 28 23.74 4.36 -7.99
CA LEU A 28 23.76 5.72 -7.46
C LEU A 28 22.54 6.53 -7.93
N ILE A 29 22.17 6.44 -9.21
CA ILE A 29 20.95 7.08 -9.75
C ILE A 29 19.71 6.53 -9.04
N ALA A 30 19.61 5.19 -8.91
CA ALA A 30 18.51 4.54 -8.22
C ALA A 30 18.37 4.99 -6.75
N PHE A 31 19.49 5.19 -6.07
CA PHE A 31 19.56 5.65 -4.69
C PHE A 31 19.13 7.12 -4.58
N ILE A 32 19.72 8.01 -5.40
CA ILE A 32 19.45 9.46 -5.35
C ILE A 32 17.97 9.76 -5.57
N ILE A 33 17.34 9.21 -6.60
CA ILE A 33 15.92 9.50 -6.89
C ILE A 33 15.00 9.04 -5.76
N ARG A 34 15.33 7.95 -5.09
CA ARG A 34 14.54 7.41 -3.95
C ARG A 34 14.74 8.17 -2.65
N LEU A 35 15.87 8.89 -2.52
CA LEU A 35 16.14 9.73 -1.35
C LEU A 35 15.46 11.10 -1.40
N LEU A 36 14.92 11.53 -2.54
CA LEU A 36 14.32 12.86 -2.68
C LEU A 36 13.32 13.22 -1.58
N PRO A 37 12.47 12.30 -1.08
CA PRO A 37 11.55 12.61 0.01
C PRO A 37 12.20 12.77 1.39
N MET A 38 13.49 12.47 1.57
CA MET A 38 14.19 12.70 2.85
C MET A 38 14.18 14.18 3.27
N ARG A 39 13.95 15.10 2.32
CA ARG A 39 13.81 16.55 2.60
C ARG A 39 12.57 16.91 3.42
N PHE A 40 11.56 16.02 3.49
CA PHE A 40 10.33 16.29 4.23
C PHE A 40 10.43 15.89 5.69
N LYS A 41 9.70 16.61 6.53
CA LYS A 41 9.55 16.33 7.96
C LYS A 41 8.76 15.05 8.23
N TYR A 42 7.76 14.74 7.39
CA TYR A 42 6.80 13.67 7.59
C TYR A 42 6.99 12.51 6.60
N LEU A 43 6.39 11.36 6.93
CA LEU A 43 6.31 10.19 6.05
C LEU A 43 5.33 10.44 4.89
N LEU A 44 5.47 9.66 3.83
CA LEU A 44 4.58 9.68 2.68
C LEU A 44 3.41 8.71 2.86
N GLY A 45 2.17 9.18 2.58
CA GLY A 45 0.97 8.35 2.70
C GLY A 45 0.47 8.20 4.15
N TYR A 46 -0.46 7.30 4.37
CA TYR A 46 -1.11 7.03 5.65
C TYR A 46 -0.52 5.82 6.37
N ASP A 47 -0.48 4.65 5.71
CA ASP A 47 -0.06 3.36 6.27
C ASP A 47 1.32 3.39 6.98
N PRO A 48 2.35 4.11 6.47
CA PRO A 48 3.66 4.13 7.10
C PRO A 48 3.66 4.59 8.55
N PHE A 49 2.73 5.47 8.93
CA PHE A 49 2.59 5.95 10.31
C PHE A 49 2.18 4.83 11.26
N PHE A 50 1.20 4.01 10.86
CA PHE A 50 0.82 2.83 11.64
C PHE A 50 1.97 1.83 11.78
N HIS A 51 2.67 1.55 10.70
CA HIS A 51 3.81 0.64 10.73
C HIS A 51 4.89 1.13 11.68
N LEU A 52 5.22 2.43 11.64
CA LEU A 52 6.23 3.01 12.54
C LEU A 52 5.76 3.04 14.01
N ALA A 53 4.46 3.31 14.26
CA ALA A 53 3.88 3.27 15.61
C ALA A 53 4.03 1.88 16.22
N TYR A 54 3.65 0.83 15.47
CA TYR A 54 3.81 -0.54 15.96
C TYR A 54 5.28 -0.95 16.16
N ILE A 55 6.20 -0.56 15.26
CA ILE A 55 7.64 -0.83 15.43
C ILE A 55 8.17 -0.17 16.69
N ARG A 56 7.81 1.09 16.95
CA ARG A 56 8.18 1.81 18.18
C ARG A 56 7.69 1.07 19.42
N TYR A 57 6.44 0.63 19.39
CA TYR A 57 5.84 -0.17 20.45
C TYR A 57 6.54 -1.52 20.63
N ALA A 58 6.80 -2.26 19.53
CA ALA A 58 7.40 -3.57 19.56
C ALA A 58 8.87 -3.57 20.03
N ILE A 59 9.61 -2.49 19.83
CA ILE A 59 10.98 -2.36 20.34
C ILE A 59 11.00 -2.33 21.88
N THR A 60 9.99 -1.75 22.51
CA THR A 60 9.89 -1.64 23.98
C THR A 60 9.17 -2.82 24.63
N HIS A 61 8.19 -3.43 23.95
CA HIS A 61 7.33 -4.50 24.50
C HIS A 61 7.61 -5.89 23.94
N GLY A 62 8.52 -6.01 22.97
CA GLY A 62 8.71 -7.23 22.17
C GLY A 62 7.70 -7.35 21.02
N TRP A 63 7.86 -8.38 20.21
CA TRP A 63 7.02 -8.64 19.01
C TRP A 63 5.69 -9.29 19.42
N VAL A 64 4.90 -8.56 20.21
CA VAL A 64 3.61 -9.02 20.73
C VAL A 64 2.55 -9.02 19.63
N ASN A 65 1.60 -9.96 19.71
CA ASN A 65 0.52 -10.06 18.74
C ASN A 65 -0.59 -9.01 18.94
N PHE A 66 -0.65 -8.39 20.10
CA PHE A 66 -1.70 -7.44 20.44
C PHE A 66 -1.15 -6.02 20.55
N PHE A 67 -1.75 -5.07 19.82
CA PHE A 67 -1.45 -3.66 19.84
C PHE A 67 -2.68 -2.85 20.26
N PRO A 68 -2.73 -2.28 21.48
CA PRO A 68 -3.96 -1.66 22.03
C PRO A 68 -4.33 -0.34 21.34
N TYR A 69 -3.37 0.40 20.78
CA TYR A 69 -3.56 1.75 20.23
C TYR A 69 -4.01 1.78 18.77
N ALA A 70 -4.72 0.74 18.33
CA ALA A 70 -5.30 0.63 16.99
C ALA A 70 -6.61 -0.15 17.06
N LEU A 71 -7.58 0.22 16.23
CA LEU A 71 -8.92 -0.40 16.15
C LEU A 71 -9.64 -0.47 17.52
N GLY A 72 -9.85 0.68 18.13
CA GLY A 72 -10.64 0.79 19.36
C GLY A 72 -12.11 0.40 19.20
N PRO A 73 -12.72 -0.13 20.25
CA PRO A 73 -12.17 -0.44 21.58
C PRO A 73 -11.51 -1.83 21.69
N TRP A 74 -11.30 -2.54 20.57
CA TRP A 74 -10.93 -3.96 20.57
C TRP A 74 -9.42 -4.19 20.60
N GLY A 75 -8.64 -3.21 20.16
CA GLY A 75 -7.22 -3.39 19.87
C GLY A 75 -6.96 -4.16 18.57
N PHE A 76 -5.72 -4.18 18.13
CA PHE A 76 -5.33 -4.73 16.85
C PHE A 76 -4.55 -6.05 17.00
N GLN A 77 -5.05 -7.10 16.36
CA GLN A 77 -4.39 -8.40 16.28
C GLN A 77 -3.39 -8.39 15.13
N VAL A 78 -2.14 -8.13 15.43
CA VAL A 78 -1.06 -7.86 14.46
C VAL A 78 -0.89 -9.00 13.46
N LYS A 79 -0.76 -10.24 13.95
CA LYS A 79 -0.51 -11.43 13.13
C LYS A 79 -1.69 -11.82 12.22
N LEU A 80 -2.89 -11.30 12.48
CA LEU A 80 -4.05 -11.54 11.60
C LEU A 80 -4.07 -10.60 10.39
N SER A 81 -3.32 -9.50 10.44
CA SER A 81 -3.32 -8.47 9.43
C SER A 81 -2.09 -8.52 8.52
N HIS A 82 -0.90 -8.60 9.11
CA HIS A 82 0.37 -8.61 8.38
C HIS A 82 1.36 -9.57 9.01
N PRO A 83 2.28 -10.14 8.21
CA PRO A 83 3.40 -10.92 8.75
C PRO A 83 4.35 -10.03 9.55
N LEU A 84 4.89 -10.55 10.66
CA LEU A 84 5.80 -9.79 11.53
C LEU A 84 7.06 -9.30 10.83
N GLY A 85 7.55 -10.00 9.81
CA GLY A 85 8.73 -9.58 9.05
C GLY A 85 8.58 -8.19 8.41
N LEU A 86 7.33 -7.77 8.08
CA LEU A 86 7.06 -6.41 7.63
C LEU A 86 7.60 -5.36 8.60
N TRP A 87 7.48 -5.58 9.91
CA TRP A 87 7.92 -4.63 10.92
C TRP A 87 9.32 -4.95 11.48
N MET A 88 9.73 -6.22 11.48
CA MET A 88 11.03 -6.63 11.99
C MET A 88 12.18 -6.12 11.12
N VAL A 89 11.99 -5.99 9.80
CA VAL A 89 13.04 -5.51 8.88
C VAL A 89 13.44 -4.06 9.16
N PRO A 90 12.54 -3.07 9.26
CA PRO A 90 12.94 -1.72 9.62
C PRO A 90 13.57 -1.62 10.99
N ALA A 91 13.12 -2.43 11.97
CA ALA A 91 13.75 -2.50 13.28
C ALA A 91 15.17 -3.08 13.19
N PHE A 92 15.40 -4.07 12.34
CA PHE A 92 16.73 -4.60 12.06
C PHE A 92 17.64 -3.56 11.39
N VAL A 93 17.12 -2.85 10.37
CA VAL A 93 17.84 -1.74 9.70
C VAL A 93 18.19 -0.66 10.75
N TYR A 94 17.27 -0.34 11.66
CA TYR A 94 17.56 0.58 12.76
C TYR A 94 18.70 0.09 13.65
N LYS A 95 18.67 -1.18 14.07
CA LYS A 95 19.74 -1.76 14.91
C LYS A 95 21.12 -1.69 14.22
N LEU A 96 21.16 -1.86 12.90
CA LEU A 96 22.41 -1.76 12.14
C LEU A 96 22.91 -0.32 11.99
N LEU A 97 22.00 0.65 11.84
CA LEU A 97 22.35 2.04 11.55
C LEU A 97 22.43 2.92 12.82
N HIS A 98 21.85 2.49 13.93
CA HIS A 98 21.83 3.22 15.19
C HIS A 98 23.24 3.55 15.73
N PRO A 99 24.23 2.66 15.66
CA PRO A 99 25.61 2.99 16.07
C PRO A 99 26.22 4.16 15.32
N PHE A 100 25.68 4.49 14.13
CA PHE A 100 26.09 5.64 13.31
C PHE A 100 25.24 6.89 13.55
N GLY A 101 24.43 6.92 14.61
CA GLY A 101 23.57 8.06 14.97
C GLY A 101 22.26 8.16 14.18
N VAL A 102 21.89 7.14 13.43
CA VAL A 102 20.62 7.15 12.66
C VAL A 102 19.44 6.82 13.58
N SER A 103 18.45 7.72 13.63
CA SER A 103 17.23 7.53 14.42
C SER A 103 16.34 6.42 13.82
N LEU A 104 15.43 5.85 14.65
CA LEU A 104 14.43 4.87 14.18
C LEU A 104 13.61 5.42 13.02
N PHE A 105 13.19 6.69 13.10
CA PHE A 105 12.43 7.36 12.03
C PHE A 105 13.18 7.37 10.69
N ASN A 106 14.48 7.72 10.71
CA ASN A 106 15.28 7.76 9.49
C ASN A 106 15.64 6.35 8.98
N ALA A 107 15.92 5.40 9.86
CA ALA A 107 16.13 4.00 9.47
C ALA A 107 14.87 3.40 8.81
N PHE A 108 13.70 3.69 9.36
CA PHE A 108 12.41 3.31 8.76
C PHE A 108 12.24 3.91 7.35
N ARG A 109 12.54 5.21 7.19
CA ARG A 109 12.48 5.90 5.89
C ARG A 109 13.44 5.31 4.85
N LEU A 110 14.62 4.89 5.27
CA LEU A 110 15.64 4.30 4.39
C LEU A 110 15.33 2.86 3.98
N THR A 111 14.54 2.13 4.76
CA THR A 111 14.27 0.71 4.48
C THR A 111 13.72 0.46 3.07
N PRO A 112 12.66 1.14 2.57
CA PRO A 112 12.17 0.94 1.21
C PRO A 112 13.22 1.30 0.14
N VAL A 113 14.06 2.31 0.40
CA VAL A 113 15.15 2.71 -0.51
C VAL A 113 16.15 1.57 -0.68
N ILE A 114 16.57 0.94 0.42
CA ILE A 114 17.52 -0.19 0.40
C ILE A 114 16.98 -1.32 -0.47
N PHE A 115 15.75 -1.77 -0.24
CA PHE A 115 15.15 -2.87 -1.01
C PHE A 115 14.88 -2.49 -2.47
N GLY A 116 14.47 -1.25 -2.75
CA GLY A 116 14.30 -0.76 -4.11
C GLY A 116 15.60 -0.72 -4.91
N VAL A 117 16.70 -0.29 -4.28
CA VAL A 117 18.04 -0.28 -4.89
C VAL A 117 18.59 -1.70 -5.09
N LEU A 118 18.40 -2.59 -4.09
CA LEU A 118 18.76 -4.00 -4.21
C LEU A 118 18.00 -4.69 -5.33
N THR A 119 16.72 -4.38 -5.53
CA THR A 119 15.93 -4.87 -6.68
C THR A 119 16.59 -4.48 -8.00
N VAL A 120 16.98 -3.23 -8.17
CA VAL A 120 17.68 -2.75 -9.38
C VAL A 120 19.01 -3.48 -9.58
N ALA A 121 19.78 -3.69 -8.50
CA ALA A 121 21.06 -4.41 -8.53
C ALA A 121 20.91 -5.88 -8.95
N LEU A 122 19.90 -6.56 -8.41
CA LEU A 122 19.59 -7.96 -8.73
C LEU A 122 19.12 -8.11 -10.18
N VAL A 123 18.26 -7.20 -10.66
CA VAL A 123 17.78 -7.18 -12.06
C VAL A 123 18.96 -6.90 -13.01
N TYR A 124 19.83 -5.92 -12.70
CA TYR A 124 21.06 -5.69 -13.48
C TYR A 124 21.86 -6.98 -13.61
N THR A 125 22.11 -7.67 -12.50
CA THR A 125 22.93 -8.88 -12.46
C THR A 125 22.26 -10.04 -13.22
N ALA A 126 20.96 -10.22 -13.08
CA ALA A 126 20.20 -11.23 -13.80
C ALA A 126 20.21 -10.98 -15.31
N VAL A 127 19.93 -9.75 -15.74
CA VAL A 127 19.93 -9.39 -17.19
C VAL A 127 21.34 -9.45 -17.77
N LEU A 128 22.38 -9.07 -17.00
CA LEU A 128 23.78 -9.21 -17.41
C LEU A 128 24.12 -10.67 -17.72
N ARG A 129 23.63 -11.61 -16.91
CA ARG A 129 23.81 -13.05 -17.12
C ARG A 129 23.02 -13.58 -18.31
N LEU A 130 21.78 -13.14 -18.47
CA LEU A 130 20.86 -13.64 -19.50
C LEU A 130 21.19 -13.09 -20.91
N TYR A 131 21.55 -11.82 -21.03
CA TYR A 131 21.68 -11.13 -22.32
C TYR A 131 23.03 -10.48 -22.54
N GLY A 132 23.59 -9.89 -21.52
CA GLY A 132 24.85 -9.18 -21.61
C GLY A 132 24.80 -7.75 -21.09
N ARG A 133 25.92 -7.03 -21.32
CA ARG A 133 26.19 -5.74 -20.68
C ARG A 133 25.25 -4.61 -21.13
N LYS A 134 24.96 -4.50 -22.45
CA LYS A 134 24.15 -3.41 -23.00
C LYS A 134 22.70 -3.51 -22.51
N GLU A 135 22.16 -4.71 -22.57
CA GLU A 135 20.81 -5.01 -22.11
C GLU A 135 20.67 -4.78 -20.60
N ALA A 136 21.66 -5.22 -19.83
CA ALA A 136 21.68 -5.01 -18.38
C ALA A 136 21.70 -3.53 -18.03
N LEU A 137 22.58 -2.75 -18.66
CA LEU A 137 22.67 -1.31 -18.42
C LEU A 137 21.36 -0.60 -18.74
N LEU A 138 20.78 -0.84 -19.92
CA LEU A 138 19.60 -0.13 -20.38
C LEU A 138 18.34 -0.53 -19.57
N SER A 139 18.15 -1.83 -19.34
CA SER A 139 17.04 -2.33 -18.53
C SER A 139 17.07 -1.82 -17.10
N SER A 140 18.23 -1.90 -16.44
CA SER A 140 18.35 -1.46 -15.06
C SER A 140 18.31 0.07 -14.90
N LEU A 141 18.79 0.83 -15.90
CA LEU A 141 18.64 2.29 -15.89
C LEU A 141 17.17 2.69 -16.02
N ILE A 142 16.41 2.07 -16.94
CA ILE A 142 14.96 2.29 -17.07
C ILE A 142 14.27 1.93 -15.74
N LEU A 143 14.58 0.79 -15.13
CA LEU A 143 13.98 0.38 -13.84
C LEU A 143 14.34 1.35 -12.71
N ALA A 144 15.59 1.82 -12.68
CA ALA A 144 16.10 2.73 -11.66
C ALA A 144 15.32 4.04 -11.59
N VAL A 145 14.87 4.54 -12.76
CA VAL A 145 14.20 5.85 -12.90
C VAL A 145 12.70 5.76 -13.17
N SER A 146 12.14 4.58 -13.46
CA SER A 146 10.70 4.40 -13.68
C SER A 146 9.91 4.76 -12.42
N PHE A 147 9.03 5.77 -12.50
CA PHE A 147 8.24 6.23 -11.35
C PHE A 147 7.35 5.13 -10.77
N GLY A 148 6.81 4.23 -11.59
CA GLY A 148 6.05 3.07 -11.13
C GLY A 148 6.80 2.22 -10.10
N HIS A 149 8.14 2.05 -10.25
CA HIS A 149 8.98 1.36 -9.27
C HIS A 149 9.50 2.31 -8.18
N VAL A 150 9.88 3.53 -8.54
CA VAL A 150 10.43 4.53 -7.62
C VAL A 150 9.43 4.86 -6.52
N PHE A 151 8.17 5.14 -6.87
CA PHE A 151 7.13 5.57 -5.93
C PHE A 151 6.98 4.62 -4.74
N ARG A 152 6.93 3.31 -5.00
CA ARG A 152 6.76 2.29 -3.95
C ARG A 152 8.03 1.99 -3.14
N SER A 153 9.18 2.49 -3.60
CA SER A 153 10.48 2.25 -2.96
C SER A 153 11.20 3.53 -2.53
N MET A 154 10.52 4.69 -2.54
CA MET A 154 11.11 5.96 -2.10
C MET A 154 11.08 6.12 -0.58
N ALA A 155 11.96 6.97 -0.06
CA ALA A 155 12.11 7.22 1.36
C ALA A 155 10.79 7.67 2.01
N GLY A 156 10.41 6.98 3.08
CA GLY A 156 9.21 7.31 3.83
C GLY A 156 7.90 6.76 3.25
N TYR A 157 7.91 6.10 2.08
CA TYR A 157 6.78 5.35 1.55
C TYR A 157 6.97 3.87 1.85
N TYR A 158 6.59 3.45 3.05
CA TYR A 158 6.82 2.10 3.53
C TYR A 158 5.59 1.21 3.37
N ARG A 159 5.71 0.13 2.59
CA ARG A 159 4.67 -0.89 2.36
C ARG A 159 5.31 -2.24 2.04
N GLY A 160 4.50 -3.31 2.12
CA GLY A 160 4.96 -4.68 1.89
C GLY A 160 5.25 -5.05 0.44
N ASP A 161 4.63 -4.34 -0.51
CA ASP A 161 4.76 -4.59 -1.96
C ASP A 161 6.21 -4.53 -2.48
N ASN A 162 7.04 -3.68 -1.89
CA ASN A 162 8.45 -3.56 -2.25
C ASN A 162 9.24 -4.85 -2.03
N TYR A 163 8.90 -5.62 -0.99
CA TYR A 163 9.53 -6.91 -0.71
C TYR A 163 9.19 -7.97 -1.76
N MET A 164 8.00 -7.95 -2.33
CA MET A 164 7.60 -8.90 -3.37
C MET A 164 8.50 -8.77 -4.61
N LEU A 165 8.74 -7.54 -5.10
CA LEU A 165 9.62 -7.33 -6.25
C LEU A 165 11.09 -7.65 -5.93
N PHE A 166 11.54 -7.36 -4.72
CA PHE A 166 12.88 -7.76 -4.28
C PHE A 166 13.05 -9.29 -4.35
N TRP A 167 12.12 -10.05 -3.73
CA TRP A 167 12.20 -11.50 -3.72
C TRP A 167 12.02 -12.11 -5.12
N TYR A 168 11.16 -11.50 -5.96
CA TYR A 168 11.08 -11.91 -7.36
C TYR A 168 12.42 -11.67 -8.10
N SER A 169 13.11 -10.57 -7.82
CA SER A 169 14.42 -10.30 -8.42
C SER A 169 15.48 -11.33 -8.01
N VAL A 170 15.42 -11.82 -6.75
CA VAL A 170 16.24 -12.96 -6.29
C VAL A 170 15.87 -14.24 -7.07
N ALA A 171 14.57 -14.49 -7.27
CA ALA A 171 14.10 -15.63 -8.05
C ALA A 171 14.58 -15.56 -9.51
N LEU A 172 14.47 -14.38 -10.14
CA LEU A 172 14.94 -14.15 -11.51
C LEU A 172 16.44 -14.36 -11.64
N LEU A 173 17.23 -13.89 -10.66
CA LEU A 173 18.67 -14.15 -10.62
C LEU A 173 18.98 -15.64 -10.50
N GLY A 174 18.25 -16.38 -9.66
CA GLY A 174 18.37 -17.84 -9.53
C GLY A 174 18.13 -18.56 -10.87
N ILE A 175 17.08 -18.16 -11.60
CA ILE A 175 16.77 -18.67 -12.95
C ILE A 175 17.91 -18.32 -13.91
N ALA A 176 18.40 -17.08 -13.90
CA ALA A 176 19.47 -16.61 -14.76
C ALA A 176 20.78 -17.38 -14.52
N LEU A 177 21.14 -17.61 -13.28
CA LEU A 177 22.31 -18.39 -12.89
C LEU A 177 22.19 -19.85 -13.37
N GLY A 178 21.03 -20.50 -13.17
CA GLY A 178 20.79 -21.87 -13.63
C GLY A 178 20.87 -22.00 -15.15
N LEU A 179 20.29 -21.06 -15.91
CA LEU A 179 20.34 -21.07 -17.37
C LEU A 179 21.74 -20.82 -17.96
N THR A 180 22.57 -20.03 -17.29
CA THR A 180 23.91 -19.66 -17.77
C THR A 180 25.03 -20.47 -17.12
N TRP A 181 24.69 -21.44 -16.25
CA TRP A 181 25.66 -22.30 -15.59
C TRP A 181 26.39 -23.20 -16.59
N THR A 182 27.71 -23.14 -16.57
CA THR A 182 28.58 -24.05 -17.33
C THR A 182 29.15 -25.11 -16.37
N PRO A 183 28.72 -26.36 -16.42
CA PRO A 183 29.16 -27.39 -15.49
C PRO A 183 30.64 -27.72 -15.64
N ARG A 184 31.38 -27.77 -14.53
CA ARG A 184 32.80 -28.19 -14.51
C ARG A 184 32.97 -29.73 -14.56
N ARG A 185 32.04 -30.52 -14.02
CA ARG A 185 32.11 -32.00 -13.98
C ARG A 185 30.78 -32.73 -14.16
N TRP A 186 29.74 -32.35 -13.42
CA TRP A 186 28.44 -33.06 -13.40
C TRP A 186 27.34 -32.06 -13.69
N GLY A 187 26.63 -32.12 -14.77
CA GLY A 187 25.62 -31.13 -15.20
C GLY A 187 24.45 -30.93 -14.25
N TYR A 188 24.44 -31.56 -13.06
CA TYR A 188 23.37 -31.49 -12.06
C TYR A 188 23.44 -30.28 -11.14
N GLU A 189 24.59 -29.63 -10.99
CA GLU A 189 24.80 -28.48 -10.10
C GLU A 189 23.83 -27.32 -10.40
N ARG A 190 23.44 -27.12 -11.66
CA ARG A 190 22.51 -26.11 -12.09
C ARG A 190 21.11 -26.29 -11.46
N PHE A 191 20.70 -27.53 -11.15
CA PHE A 191 19.39 -27.80 -10.56
C PHE A 191 19.30 -27.27 -9.13
N ALA A 192 20.41 -27.22 -8.40
CA ALA A 192 20.45 -26.56 -7.09
C ALA A 192 20.15 -25.06 -7.19
N LEU A 193 20.55 -24.39 -8.28
CA LEU A 193 20.26 -22.98 -8.52
C LEU A 193 18.76 -22.73 -8.75
N TYR A 194 18.02 -23.71 -9.27
CA TYR A 194 16.56 -23.61 -9.42
C TYR A 194 15.78 -23.81 -8.12
N LEU A 195 16.43 -24.12 -6.98
CA LEU A 195 15.81 -24.02 -5.66
C LEU A 195 15.67 -22.56 -5.20
N ILE A 196 16.55 -21.66 -5.68
CA ILE A 196 16.55 -20.24 -5.32
C ILE A 196 15.19 -19.57 -5.61
N PRO A 197 14.56 -19.72 -6.79
CA PRO A 197 13.22 -19.18 -7.06
C PRO A 197 12.18 -19.64 -6.05
N GLY A 198 12.17 -20.92 -5.68
CA GLY A 198 11.26 -21.47 -4.68
C GLY A 198 11.51 -20.90 -3.29
N ILE A 199 12.75 -20.85 -2.84
CA ILE A 199 13.14 -20.27 -1.55
C ILE A 199 12.73 -18.79 -1.50
N ALA A 200 13.07 -18.01 -2.52
CA ALA A 200 12.72 -16.59 -2.60
C ALA A 200 11.20 -16.38 -2.56
N THR A 201 10.45 -17.19 -3.30
CA THR A 201 8.99 -17.15 -3.33
C THR A 201 8.41 -17.45 -1.94
N GLY A 202 8.90 -18.48 -1.27
CA GLY A 202 8.46 -18.85 0.09
C GLY A 202 8.80 -17.79 1.14
N LEU A 203 10.02 -17.26 1.10
CA LEU A 203 10.45 -16.20 2.03
C LEU A 203 9.65 -14.90 1.88
N SER A 204 9.12 -14.60 0.71
CA SER A 204 8.31 -13.39 0.50
C SER A 204 7.07 -13.34 1.40
N ALA A 205 6.56 -14.50 1.85
CA ALA A 205 5.43 -14.62 2.76
C ALA A 205 5.68 -14.03 4.15
N ILE A 206 6.95 -13.88 4.54
CA ILE A 206 7.33 -13.30 5.85
C ILE A 206 7.06 -11.78 5.90
N PHE A 207 7.04 -11.11 4.72
CA PHE A 207 7.11 -9.65 4.64
C PHE A 207 5.82 -8.99 4.19
N TRP A 208 4.94 -9.69 3.50
CA TRP A 208 3.70 -9.10 3.00
C TRP A 208 2.59 -10.13 2.83
N GLN A 209 1.36 -9.79 3.25
CA GLN A 209 0.20 -10.68 3.13
C GLN A 209 -0.23 -10.94 1.68
N ALA A 210 0.03 -10.02 0.77
CA ALA A 210 -0.32 -10.15 -0.65
C ALA A 210 0.88 -10.56 -1.53
N TYR A 211 1.75 -11.42 -1.03
CA TYR A 211 2.96 -11.90 -1.71
C TYR A 211 2.70 -12.87 -2.87
N TYR A 212 1.55 -13.47 -2.97
CA TYR A 212 1.21 -14.57 -3.88
C TYR A 212 1.41 -14.29 -5.38
N PRO A 213 1.40 -13.06 -5.95
CA PRO A 213 1.71 -12.85 -7.36
C PRO A 213 3.09 -13.38 -7.77
N ILE A 214 4.05 -13.46 -6.85
CA ILE A 214 5.39 -14.00 -7.12
C ILE A 214 5.33 -15.48 -7.56
N PHE A 215 4.36 -16.25 -7.02
CA PHE A 215 4.14 -17.64 -7.46
C PHE A 215 3.72 -17.71 -8.91
N ALA A 216 2.81 -16.84 -9.33
CA ALA A 216 2.36 -16.76 -10.73
C ALA A 216 3.51 -16.36 -11.66
N PHE A 217 4.39 -15.43 -11.24
CA PHE A 217 5.56 -15.05 -12.03
C PHE A 217 6.53 -16.21 -12.23
N VAL A 218 6.92 -16.90 -11.15
CA VAL A 218 7.87 -18.00 -11.21
C VAL A 218 7.27 -19.20 -11.97
N LEU A 219 5.97 -19.50 -11.77
CA LEU A 219 5.26 -20.53 -12.50
C LEU A 219 5.24 -20.26 -14.01
N ALA A 220 4.88 -19.03 -14.39
CA ALA A 220 4.87 -18.61 -15.79
C ALA A 220 6.28 -18.61 -16.41
N ASN A 221 7.32 -18.21 -15.65
CA ASN A 221 8.70 -18.33 -16.08
C ASN A 221 9.05 -19.80 -16.42
N GLY A 222 8.67 -20.75 -15.57
CA GLY A 222 8.95 -22.18 -15.77
C GLY A 222 8.20 -22.75 -16.98
N VAL A 223 6.91 -22.45 -17.11
CA VAL A 223 6.09 -22.90 -18.24
C VAL A 223 6.60 -22.34 -19.56
N LEU A 224 6.82 -21.03 -19.64
CA LEU A 224 7.29 -20.41 -20.88
C LEU A 224 8.73 -20.77 -21.21
N LEU A 225 9.57 -21.02 -20.21
CA LEU A 225 10.90 -21.59 -20.43
C LEU A 225 10.82 -22.99 -21.07
N SER A 226 9.91 -23.87 -20.61
CA SER A 226 9.67 -25.19 -21.21
C SER A 226 9.19 -25.07 -22.66
N ILE A 227 8.22 -24.19 -22.92
CA ILE A 227 7.69 -23.91 -24.27
C ILE A 227 8.79 -23.34 -25.17
N GLY A 228 9.57 -22.39 -24.68
CA GLY A 228 10.68 -21.78 -25.41
C GLY A 228 11.77 -22.79 -25.77
N ALA A 229 12.13 -23.66 -24.84
CA ALA A 229 13.09 -24.75 -25.07
C ALA A 229 12.60 -25.72 -26.15
N PHE A 230 11.29 -26.05 -26.11
CA PHE A 230 10.67 -26.89 -27.13
C PHE A 230 10.68 -26.20 -28.51
N LEU A 231 10.29 -24.91 -28.61
CA LEU A 231 10.26 -24.17 -29.87
C LEU A 231 11.64 -23.97 -30.49
N ILE A 232 12.68 -23.73 -29.66
CA ILE A 232 14.08 -23.55 -30.13
C ILE A 232 14.70 -24.87 -30.54
N GLY A 233 14.13 -26.02 -30.13
CA GLY A 233 14.69 -27.36 -30.37
C GLY A 233 15.79 -27.75 -29.36
N ASN A 234 15.82 -27.10 -28.19
CA ASN A 234 16.73 -27.43 -27.10
C ASN A 234 16.03 -28.25 -26.03
N ASP A 235 15.64 -29.49 -26.40
CA ASP A 235 14.76 -30.35 -25.64
C ASP A 235 15.29 -30.66 -24.21
N ARG A 236 16.62 -30.68 -24.04
CA ARG A 236 17.25 -30.87 -22.71
C ARG A 236 16.93 -29.75 -21.74
N ARG A 237 16.65 -28.56 -22.24
CA ARG A 237 16.33 -27.37 -21.43
C ARG A 237 14.84 -27.28 -21.02
N ILE A 238 13.98 -28.15 -21.56
CA ILE A 238 12.59 -28.29 -21.06
C ILE A 238 12.60 -28.71 -19.59
N VAL A 239 13.58 -29.57 -19.18
CA VAL A 239 13.75 -29.97 -17.78
C VAL A 239 14.05 -28.75 -16.87
N ASP A 240 14.78 -27.75 -17.36
CA ASP A 240 15.06 -26.53 -16.59
C ASP A 240 13.75 -25.80 -16.27
N GLY A 241 12.82 -25.68 -17.23
CA GLY A 241 11.51 -25.08 -17.00
C GLY A 241 10.66 -25.90 -16.02
N ILE A 242 10.70 -27.23 -16.10
CA ILE A 242 10.02 -28.12 -15.14
C ILE A 242 10.58 -27.89 -13.72
N CYS A 243 11.92 -27.77 -13.57
CA CYS A 243 12.54 -27.51 -12.27
C CYS A 243 12.15 -26.13 -11.70
N VAL A 244 12.09 -25.09 -12.51
CA VAL A 244 11.60 -23.77 -12.11
C VAL A 244 10.13 -23.85 -11.68
N THR A 245 9.29 -24.58 -12.41
CA THR A 245 7.90 -24.84 -12.04
C THR A 245 7.78 -25.56 -10.70
N LEU A 246 8.52 -26.65 -10.51
CA LEU A 246 8.53 -27.42 -9.26
C LEU A 246 9.05 -26.62 -8.06
N SER A 247 9.93 -25.63 -8.30
CA SER A 247 10.42 -24.77 -7.22
C SER A 247 9.30 -23.97 -6.57
N THR A 248 8.19 -23.70 -7.27
CA THR A 248 7.02 -23.04 -6.66
C THR A 248 6.36 -23.91 -5.60
N ALA A 249 6.37 -25.23 -5.75
CA ALA A 249 5.88 -26.13 -4.70
C ALA A 249 6.76 -26.05 -3.44
N LEU A 250 8.09 -25.98 -3.60
CA LEU A 250 9.01 -25.73 -2.48
C LEU A 250 8.66 -24.37 -1.81
N GLY A 251 8.44 -23.34 -2.61
CA GLY A 251 8.02 -22.02 -2.11
C GLY A 251 6.74 -22.09 -1.29
N ALA A 252 5.74 -22.86 -1.74
CA ALA A 252 4.49 -23.05 -1.01
C ALA A 252 4.69 -23.74 0.35
N VAL A 253 5.55 -24.76 0.41
CA VAL A 253 5.90 -25.44 1.66
C VAL A 253 6.58 -24.48 2.62
N ILE A 254 7.57 -23.69 2.15
CA ILE A 254 8.28 -22.70 2.98
C ILE A 254 7.31 -21.64 3.47
N ALA A 255 6.46 -21.07 2.59
CA ALA A 255 5.48 -20.03 2.95
C ALA A 255 4.50 -20.55 4.02
N ASN A 256 4.03 -21.79 3.90
CA ASN A 256 3.13 -22.40 4.87
C ASN A 256 3.79 -22.64 6.23
N ALA A 257 5.02 -23.16 6.23
CA ALA A 257 5.79 -23.39 7.45
C ALA A 257 6.10 -22.09 8.20
N LEU A 258 6.54 -21.05 7.47
CA LEU A 258 6.87 -19.75 8.05
C LEU A 258 5.63 -18.94 8.46
N GLY A 259 4.49 -19.17 7.79
CA GLY A 259 3.22 -18.52 8.10
C GLY A 259 2.76 -18.76 9.55
N GLY A 260 2.99 -19.94 10.09
CA GLY A 260 2.72 -20.25 11.51
C GLY A 260 3.59 -19.44 12.47
N ILE A 261 4.84 -19.16 12.09
CA ILE A 261 5.82 -18.45 12.93
C ILE A 261 5.56 -16.92 12.85
N PHE A 262 5.47 -16.38 11.66
CA PHE A 262 5.35 -14.93 11.42
C PHE A 262 3.92 -14.42 11.38
N GLY A 263 2.93 -15.29 11.50
CA GLY A 263 1.54 -14.94 11.69
C GLY A 263 0.67 -14.93 10.45
N TYR A 264 1.23 -15.03 9.25
CA TYR A 264 0.44 -14.97 8.02
C TYR A 264 0.81 -16.11 7.06
N GLY A 265 0.09 -17.23 7.16
CA GLY A 265 0.23 -18.34 6.23
C GLY A 265 -0.41 -18.06 4.86
N MET A 266 -0.51 -19.09 4.02
CA MET A 266 -1.16 -19.00 2.71
C MET A 266 -2.69 -18.82 2.77
N THR A 267 -3.25 -18.51 3.93
CA THR A 267 -4.70 -18.53 4.19
C THR A 267 -5.39 -17.18 4.12
N GLY A 268 -4.76 -16.07 4.35
CA GLY A 268 -5.36 -14.75 4.54
C GLY A 268 -6.39 -14.26 3.50
N TYR A 269 -6.02 -13.33 2.67
CA TYR A 269 -6.84 -12.68 1.63
C TYR A 269 -7.49 -13.65 0.64
N ASN A 270 -6.93 -14.85 0.53
CA ASN A 270 -7.34 -15.85 -0.44
C ASN A 270 -8.69 -16.52 -0.12
N LYS A 271 -9.18 -16.44 1.14
CA LYS A 271 -10.48 -17.01 1.50
C LYS A 271 -11.64 -16.30 0.80
N ILE A 272 -11.58 -14.98 0.68
CA ILE A 272 -12.64 -14.18 0.04
C ILE A 272 -12.64 -14.46 -1.46
N LEU A 273 -11.49 -14.36 -2.11
CA LEU A 273 -11.35 -14.63 -3.54
C LEU A 273 -11.74 -16.08 -3.87
N GLY A 274 -11.37 -17.05 -3.03
CA GLY A 274 -11.74 -18.45 -3.21
C GLY A 274 -13.23 -18.71 -3.14
N LYS A 275 -13.94 -18.04 -2.22
CA LYS A 275 -15.39 -18.14 -2.10
C LYS A 275 -16.12 -17.56 -3.31
N GLU A 276 -15.68 -16.40 -3.78
CA GLU A 276 -16.30 -15.76 -4.95
C GLU A 276 -16.03 -16.55 -6.23
N LEU A 277 -14.82 -17.07 -6.44
CA LEU A 277 -14.50 -17.97 -7.55
C LEU A 277 -15.35 -19.24 -7.52
N ALA A 278 -15.46 -19.89 -6.36
CA ALA A 278 -16.28 -21.09 -6.21
C ALA A 278 -17.75 -20.82 -6.56
N LYS A 279 -18.29 -19.67 -6.12
CA LYS A 279 -19.67 -19.26 -6.40
C LYS A 279 -19.88 -18.99 -7.90
N GLU A 280 -18.98 -18.25 -8.55
CA GLU A 280 -19.09 -17.90 -9.98
C GLU A 280 -18.95 -19.12 -10.90
N PHE A 281 -18.10 -20.08 -10.54
CA PHE A 281 -17.90 -21.30 -11.34
C PHE A 281 -18.78 -22.48 -10.90
N GLY A 282 -19.69 -22.30 -9.94
CA GLY A 282 -20.54 -23.38 -9.41
C GLY A 282 -19.74 -24.51 -8.74
N LEU A 283 -18.54 -24.23 -8.27
CA LEU A 283 -17.65 -25.21 -7.69
C LEU A 283 -17.96 -25.39 -6.20
N ASN A 284 -18.36 -26.58 -5.79
CA ASN A 284 -18.64 -26.88 -4.39
C ASN A 284 -17.48 -27.67 -3.75
N PHE A 285 -16.37 -26.98 -3.51
CA PHE A 285 -15.21 -27.60 -2.86
C PHE A 285 -15.25 -27.33 -1.37
N GLY A 286 -15.56 -28.35 -0.57
CA GLY A 286 -15.62 -28.29 0.90
C GLY A 286 -14.30 -27.87 1.57
N PHE A 287 -13.17 -27.92 0.86
CA PHE A 287 -11.83 -27.55 1.29
C PHE A 287 -11.41 -26.11 0.93
N ILE A 288 -12.26 -25.33 0.25
CA ILE A 288 -12.00 -23.89 -0.02
C ILE A 288 -11.88 -23.08 1.28
N LYS A 289 -12.30 -23.67 2.40
CA LYS A 289 -12.27 -22.99 3.71
C LYS A 289 -10.87 -22.56 4.14
N ASP A 290 -9.80 -23.25 3.77
CA ASP A 290 -8.53 -23.11 4.45
C ASP A 290 -7.36 -22.59 3.63
N ALA A 291 -7.31 -22.75 2.31
CA ALA A 291 -6.15 -22.31 1.53
C ALA A 291 -6.42 -22.22 0.01
N PHE A 292 -7.16 -21.19 -0.42
CA PHE A 292 -7.39 -20.96 -1.86
C PHE A 292 -6.12 -21.02 -2.69
N LEU A 293 -5.08 -20.28 -2.31
CA LEU A 293 -3.84 -20.22 -3.07
C LEU A 293 -3.12 -21.58 -3.08
N LEU A 294 -3.07 -22.28 -1.94
CA LEU A 294 -2.41 -23.59 -1.85
C LEU A 294 -3.11 -24.60 -2.76
N LEU A 295 -4.43 -24.57 -2.81
CA LEU A 295 -5.22 -25.47 -3.65
C LEU A 295 -5.02 -25.21 -5.14
N TYR A 296 -5.25 -23.97 -5.58
CA TYR A 296 -5.14 -23.61 -7.00
C TYR A 296 -3.69 -23.65 -7.47
N LEU A 297 -2.73 -23.28 -6.62
CA LEU A 297 -1.32 -23.44 -6.90
C LEU A 297 -0.96 -24.92 -7.09
N LYS A 298 -1.50 -25.82 -6.25
CA LYS A 298 -1.31 -27.26 -6.42
C LYS A 298 -1.72 -27.74 -7.81
N TYR A 299 -2.93 -27.40 -8.25
CA TYR A 299 -3.39 -27.77 -9.60
C TYR A 299 -2.60 -27.05 -10.70
N ALA A 300 -2.28 -25.78 -10.54
CA ALA A 300 -1.49 -25.04 -11.50
C ALA A 300 -0.08 -25.62 -11.67
N VAL A 301 0.57 -26.02 -10.57
CA VAL A 301 1.89 -26.69 -10.62
C VAL A 301 1.78 -28.05 -11.28
N VAL A 302 0.78 -28.86 -10.92
CA VAL A 302 0.56 -30.18 -11.54
C VAL A 302 0.32 -30.04 -13.04
N LEU A 303 -0.55 -29.11 -13.46
CA LEU A 303 -0.82 -28.85 -14.86
C LEU A 303 0.43 -28.36 -15.61
N ALA A 304 1.17 -27.43 -15.04
CA ALA A 304 2.40 -26.89 -15.63
C ALA A 304 3.50 -27.96 -15.78
N VAL A 305 3.65 -28.84 -14.80
CA VAL A 305 4.56 -30.00 -14.89
C VAL A 305 4.09 -30.99 -15.95
N ALA A 306 2.78 -31.28 -16.01
CA ALA A 306 2.20 -32.12 -17.06
C ALA A 306 2.45 -31.56 -18.45
N VAL A 307 2.28 -30.25 -18.65
CA VAL A 307 2.65 -29.57 -19.90
C VAL A 307 4.12 -29.76 -20.23
N GLY A 308 5.03 -29.55 -19.26
CA GLY A 308 6.46 -29.77 -19.45
C GLY A 308 6.81 -31.20 -19.86
N ILE A 309 6.21 -32.22 -19.20
CA ILE A 309 6.39 -33.63 -19.52
C ILE A 309 5.83 -33.93 -20.91
N THR A 310 4.64 -33.42 -21.23
CA THR A 310 4.05 -33.60 -22.57
C THR A 310 4.96 -33.03 -23.65
N LEU A 311 5.53 -31.83 -23.44
CA LEU A 311 6.50 -31.25 -24.37
C LEU A 311 7.75 -32.10 -24.53
N LEU A 312 8.26 -32.72 -23.46
CA LEU A 312 9.38 -33.67 -23.53
C LEU A 312 9.07 -34.91 -24.36
N ILE A 313 7.86 -35.45 -24.20
CA ILE A 313 7.41 -36.61 -24.96
C ILE A 313 7.25 -36.24 -26.43
N VAL A 314 6.51 -35.15 -26.72
CA VAL A 314 6.25 -34.65 -28.11
C VAL A 314 7.55 -34.30 -28.82
N ALA A 315 8.54 -33.74 -28.12
CA ALA A 315 9.84 -33.39 -28.68
C ALA A 315 10.61 -34.60 -29.26
N ARG A 316 10.35 -35.84 -28.81
CA ARG A 316 10.94 -37.07 -29.35
C ARG A 316 10.37 -37.40 -30.73
N PHE A 317 9.13 -37.07 -31.00
CA PHE A 317 8.41 -37.42 -32.25
C PHE A 317 8.41 -36.24 -33.24
N VAL A 318 8.32 -35.00 -32.74
CA VAL A 318 8.24 -33.81 -33.57
C VAL A 318 9.59 -33.10 -33.54
N ARG A 319 10.34 -33.16 -34.63
CA ARG A 319 11.66 -32.49 -34.76
C ARG A 319 11.61 -31.20 -35.54
N ASP A 320 10.64 -31.11 -36.44
CA ASP A 320 10.48 -29.90 -37.30
C ASP A 320 9.95 -28.70 -36.52
N TRP A 321 10.63 -27.56 -36.67
CA TRP A 321 10.31 -26.35 -35.93
C TRP A 321 8.93 -25.74 -36.32
N LYS A 322 8.53 -25.91 -37.61
CA LYS A 322 7.23 -25.39 -38.08
C LYS A 322 6.08 -26.16 -37.42
N THR A 323 6.20 -27.48 -37.33
CA THR A 323 5.23 -28.34 -36.65
C THR A 323 5.18 -28.03 -35.14
N ARG A 324 6.33 -27.81 -34.49
CA ARG A 324 6.39 -27.37 -33.08
C ARG A 324 5.68 -26.04 -32.86
N LEU A 325 5.92 -25.06 -33.76
CA LEU A 325 5.27 -23.75 -33.70
C LEU A 325 3.76 -23.87 -33.92
N SER A 326 3.32 -24.67 -34.91
CA SER A 326 1.90 -24.89 -35.16
C SER A 326 1.18 -25.52 -33.96
N LEU A 327 1.79 -26.52 -33.31
CA LEU A 327 1.25 -27.13 -32.10
C LEU A 327 1.08 -26.11 -30.96
N VAL A 328 2.13 -25.34 -30.69
CA VAL A 328 2.07 -24.30 -29.65
C VAL A 328 1.05 -23.22 -30.02
N ALA A 329 0.97 -22.82 -31.29
CA ALA A 329 0.00 -21.82 -31.75
C ALA A 329 -1.44 -22.32 -31.57
N VAL A 330 -1.75 -23.57 -31.94
CA VAL A 330 -3.09 -24.15 -31.75
C VAL A 330 -3.46 -24.19 -30.27
N VAL A 331 -2.56 -24.72 -29.41
CA VAL A 331 -2.82 -24.75 -27.96
C VAL A 331 -3.01 -23.34 -27.40
N SER A 332 -2.21 -22.38 -27.85
CA SER A 332 -2.33 -20.98 -27.42
C SER A 332 -3.66 -20.35 -27.86
N LEU A 333 -4.11 -20.63 -29.10
CA LEU A 333 -5.41 -20.15 -29.61
C LEU A 333 -6.57 -20.75 -28.82
N VAL A 334 -6.51 -22.04 -28.49
CA VAL A 334 -7.52 -22.67 -27.62
C VAL A 334 -7.52 -22.03 -26.23
N ALA A 335 -6.35 -21.80 -25.63
CA ALA A 335 -6.24 -21.16 -24.33
C ALA A 335 -6.79 -19.72 -24.36
N ILE A 336 -6.51 -18.94 -25.43
CA ILE A 336 -7.06 -17.60 -25.63
C ILE A 336 -8.58 -17.65 -25.81
N ALA A 337 -9.11 -18.61 -26.59
CA ALA A 337 -10.54 -18.75 -26.77
C ALA A 337 -11.27 -19.08 -25.45
N VAL A 338 -10.70 -19.98 -24.63
CA VAL A 338 -11.20 -20.28 -23.28
C VAL A 338 -11.16 -19.03 -22.40
N PHE A 339 -10.05 -18.31 -22.41
CA PHE A 339 -9.89 -17.06 -21.62
C PHE A 339 -10.92 -15.99 -22.04
N VAL A 340 -11.13 -15.80 -23.35
CA VAL A 340 -12.12 -14.85 -23.88
C VAL A 340 -13.55 -15.30 -23.53
N HIS A 341 -13.84 -16.60 -23.60
CA HIS A 341 -15.13 -17.15 -23.21
C HIS A 341 -15.46 -16.83 -21.73
N TYR A 342 -14.48 -16.98 -20.85
CA TYR A 342 -14.65 -16.70 -19.41
C TYR A 342 -14.33 -15.25 -19.01
N TRP A 343 -14.04 -14.35 -19.96
CA TRP A 343 -13.64 -12.98 -19.68
C TRP A 343 -14.69 -12.21 -18.86
N GLY A 344 -15.97 -12.37 -19.19
CA GLY A 344 -17.06 -11.73 -18.44
C GLY A 344 -17.14 -12.19 -16.99
N VAL A 345 -16.91 -13.48 -16.73
CA VAL A 345 -16.86 -14.05 -15.37
C VAL A 345 -15.68 -13.48 -14.60
N LEU A 346 -14.51 -13.43 -15.24
CA LEU A 346 -13.30 -12.85 -14.62
C LEU A 346 -13.46 -11.36 -14.32
N GLN A 347 -14.10 -10.61 -15.23
CA GLN A 347 -14.38 -9.20 -15.05
C GLN A 347 -15.35 -8.96 -13.88
N ASN A 348 -16.45 -9.71 -13.82
CA ASN A 348 -17.40 -9.64 -12.71
C ASN A 348 -16.75 -10.01 -11.35
N LEU A 349 -15.86 -11.00 -11.37
CA LEU A 349 -15.11 -11.40 -10.17
C LEU A 349 -14.17 -10.28 -9.69
N VAL A 350 -13.43 -9.68 -10.63
CA VAL A 350 -12.54 -8.55 -10.36
C VAL A 350 -13.35 -7.39 -9.80
N ASP A 351 -14.49 -7.06 -10.40
CA ASP A 351 -15.35 -5.97 -9.94
C ASP A 351 -15.93 -6.25 -8.54
N LYS A 352 -16.38 -7.46 -8.26
CA LYS A 352 -16.91 -7.84 -6.93
C LYS A 352 -15.86 -7.86 -5.82
N VAL A 353 -14.64 -8.27 -6.13
CA VAL A 353 -13.58 -8.44 -5.11
C VAL A 353 -12.82 -7.15 -4.86
N PHE A 354 -12.67 -6.29 -5.86
CA PHE A 354 -11.74 -5.18 -5.82
C PHE A 354 -12.39 -3.80 -6.00
N HIS A 355 -13.63 -3.71 -6.51
CA HIS A 355 -14.33 -2.43 -6.68
C HIS A 355 -15.33 -2.12 -5.56
N THR A 356 -15.24 -2.77 -4.42
CA THR A 356 -16.14 -2.57 -3.29
C THR A 356 -15.85 -1.32 -2.46
N ALA A 357 -14.73 -0.64 -2.70
CA ALA A 357 -14.37 0.57 -1.96
C ALA A 357 -13.88 1.66 -2.92
N PRO A 358 -14.19 2.94 -2.64
CA PRO A 358 -13.73 4.09 -3.42
C PRO A 358 -12.25 4.40 -3.15
N ILE A 359 -11.37 3.45 -3.47
CA ILE A 359 -9.93 3.58 -3.26
C ILE A 359 -9.31 3.99 -4.60
N VAL A 360 -8.62 5.13 -4.64
CA VAL A 360 -7.96 5.68 -5.84
C VAL A 360 -7.00 4.66 -6.47
N GLU A 361 -6.33 3.83 -5.67
CA GLU A 361 -5.39 2.81 -6.14
C GLU A 361 -6.05 1.65 -6.92
N THR A 362 -7.38 1.47 -6.84
CA THR A 362 -8.12 0.42 -7.53
C THR A 362 -8.79 0.90 -8.82
N GLN A 363 -8.51 2.12 -9.26
CA GLN A 363 -8.99 2.62 -10.54
C GLN A 363 -8.27 1.95 -11.71
N ARG A 364 -8.96 1.87 -12.85
CA ARG A 364 -8.37 1.34 -14.09
C ARG A 364 -7.22 2.23 -14.54
N THR A 365 -6.14 1.60 -14.99
CA THR A 365 -4.97 2.30 -15.48
C THR A 365 -5.25 2.96 -16.84
N GLY A 366 -5.10 4.27 -16.91
CA GLY A 366 -5.18 5.05 -18.13
C GLY A 366 -3.82 5.28 -18.80
N LEU A 367 -3.82 5.81 -20.02
CA LEU A 367 -2.58 6.16 -20.75
C LEU A 367 -1.73 7.19 -19.99
N ARG A 368 -2.39 8.11 -19.28
CA ARG A 368 -1.70 9.11 -18.43
C ARG A 368 -0.93 8.45 -17.30
N ASP A 369 -1.51 7.42 -16.68
CA ASP A 369 -0.88 6.69 -15.59
C ASP A 369 0.34 5.90 -16.08
N LEU A 370 0.22 5.27 -17.26
CA LEU A 370 1.33 4.57 -17.91
C LEU A 370 2.47 5.51 -18.28
N TRP A 371 2.14 6.68 -18.81
CA TRP A 371 3.12 7.73 -19.11
C TRP A 371 3.81 8.22 -17.83
N THR A 372 3.04 8.50 -16.78
CA THR A 372 3.56 8.92 -15.48
C THR A 372 4.50 7.87 -14.89
N ALA A 373 4.13 6.58 -14.97
CA ALA A 373 4.89 5.48 -14.38
C ALA A 373 6.18 5.14 -15.15
N TYR A 374 6.16 5.22 -16.51
CA TYR A 374 7.21 4.63 -17.33
C TYR A 374 7.74 5.54 -18.44
N GLY A 375 7.12 6.69 -18.72
CA GLY A 375 7.46 7.51 -19.88
C GLY A 375 7.30 6.70 -21.18
N LEU A 376 8.28 6.83 -22.09
CA LEU A 376 8.30 6.07 -23.34
C LEU A 376 8.64 4.58 -23.17
N ALA A 377 9.17 4.14 -22.03
CA ALA A 377 9.59 2.75 -21.86
C ALA A 377 8.42 1.76 -22.01
N PHE A 378 7.20 2.11 -21.55
CA PHE A 378 6.03 1.26 -21.74
C PHE A 378 5.72 1.06 -23.24
N PHE A 379 5.78 2.12 -24.03
CA PHE A 379 5.50 2.08 -25.47
C PHE A 379 6.59 1.38 -26.27
N ALA A 380 7.78 1.21 -25.69
CA ALA A 380 8.88 0.44 -26.27
C ALA A 380 8.76 -1.08 -25.99
N VAL A 381 7.87 -1.53 -25.10
CA VAL A 381 7.70 -2.96 -24.77
C VAL A 381 7.46 -3.85 -26.01
N PRO A 382 6.60 -3.50 -27.00
CA PRO A 382 6.39 -4.35 -28.19
C PRO A 382 7.65 -4.61 -29.01
N VAL A 383 8.64 -3.72 -28.93
CA VAL A 383 9.92 -3.85 -29.64
C VAL A 383 10.71 -5.09 -29.17
N PHE A 384 10.42 -5.59 -27.95
CA PHE A 384 10.96 -6.83 -27.42
C PHE A 384 10.76 -8.03 -28.36
N ALA A 385 9.69 -8.03 -29.18
CA ALA A 385 9.46 -9.09 -30.16
C ALA A 385 10.64 -9.31 -31.13
N LEU A 386 11.49 -8.31 -31.34
CA LEU A 386 12.67 -8.45 -32.18
C LEU A 386 13.78 -9.30 -31.55
N SER A 387 13.79 -9.49 -30.22
CA SER A 387 14.78 -10.31 -29.51
C SER A 387 14.62 -11.80 -29.84
N PHE A 388 13.39 -12.28 -30.10
CA PHE A 388 13.11 -13.68 -30.41
C PHE A 388 13.87 -14.22 -31.64
N ARG A 389 14.32 -13.34 -32.53
CA ARG A 389 15.17 -13.71 -33.66
C ARG A 389 16.52 -14.29 -33.21
N ARG A 390 16.98 -13.99 -32.02
CA ARG A 390 18.23 -14.50 -31.43
C ARG A 390 18.10 -15.93 -30.89
N LYS A 391 16.88 -16.49 -30.79
CA LYS A 391 16.56 -17.81 -30.21
C LYS A 391 17.09 -17.98 -28.78
N HIS A 392 17.01 -16.94 -27.95
CA HIS A 392 17.45 -17.00 -26.57
C HIS A 392 16.34 -17.54 -25.66
N LEU A 393 16.67 -18.52 -24.79
CA LEU A 393 15.74 -19.01 -23.77
C LEU A 393 15.34 -17.92 -22.76
N ALA A 394 16.20 -16.96 -22.53
CA ALA A 394 15.95 -15.80 -21.69
C ALA A 394 14.68 -15.02 -22.10
N ASP A 395 14.41 -14.91 -23.43
CA ASP A 395 13.26 -14.19 -23.94
C ASP A 395 11.94 -14.78 -23.43
N TYR A 396 11.89 -16.12 -23.30
CA TYR A 396 10.70 -16.82 -22.78
C TYR A 396 10.56 -16.67 -21.26
N VAL A 397 11.67 -16.56 -20.53
CA VAL A 397 11.62 -16.23 -19.08
C VAL A 397 11.04 -14.84 -18.88
N ILE A 398 11.51 -13.84 -19.61
CA ILE A 398 11.00 -12.46 -19.51
C ILE A 398 9.54 -12.38 -20.00
N LEU A 399 9.18 -13.12 -21.06
CA LEU A 399 7.79 -13.21 -21.50
C LEU A 399 6.90 -13.84 -20.41
N GLY A 400 7.40 -14.83 -19.65
CA GLY A 400 6.67 -15.45 -18.53
C GLY A 400 6.32 -14.41 -17.45
N LEU A 401 7.26 -13.55 -17.09
CA LEU A 401 6.96 -12.42 -16.21
C LEU A 401 5.92 -11.48 -16.82
N ALA A 402 6.09 -11.13 -18.09
CA ALA A 402 5.25 -10.14 -18.77
C ALA A 402 3.80 -10.62 -18.92
N VAL A 403 3.58 -11.88 -19.25
CA VAL A 403 2.22 -12.46 -19.40
C VAL A 403 1.37 -12.32 -18.15
N VAL A 404 1.98 -12.31 -16.97
CA VAL A 404 1.27 -12.12 -15.70
C VAL A 404 1.25 -10.63 -15.31
N SER A 405 2.41 -9.96 -15.32
CA SER A 405 2.55 -8.63 -14.73
C SER A 405 1.99 -7.50 -15.62
N VAL A 406 2.05 -7.64 -16.96
CA VAL A 406 1.53 -6.60 -17.87
C VAL A 406 -0.01 -6.52 -17.85
N PRO A 407 -0.78 -7.61 -17.89
CA PRO A 407 -2.23 -7.52 -17.67
C PRO A 407 -2.57 -6.91 -16.30
N MET A 408 -1.87 -7.29 -15.22
CA MET A 408 -2.11 -6.72 -13.90
C MET A 408 -1.96 -5.20 -13.88
N LEU A 409 -0.87 -4.65 -14.45
CA LEU A 409 -0.65 -3.20 -14.47
C LEU A 409 -1.67 -2.43 -15.31
N LEU A 410 -2.32 -3.09 -16.29
CA LEU A 410 -3.37 -2.48 -17.11
C LEU A 410 -4.74 -2.46 -16.42
N ILE A 411 -4.97 -3.39 -15.49
CA ILE A 411 -6.24 -3.49 -14.76
C ILE A 411 -6.33 -2.42 -13.67
N TRP A 412 -5.24 -2.19 -12.88
CA TRP A 412 -5.26 -1.27 -11.75
C TRP A 412 -3.99 -0.43 -11.63
N THR A 413 -4.17 0.84 -11.31
CA THR A 413 -3.06 1.76 -11.04
C THR A 413 -2.15 1.27 -9.92
N ARG A 414 -2.71 0.54 -8.93
CA ARG A 414 -1.95 -0.09 -7.84
C ARG A 414 -0.86 -1.03 -8.36
N PHE A 415 -1.08 -1.69 -9.48
CA PHE A 415 -0.14 -2.69 -10.00
C PHE A 415 0.88 -2.14 -10.99
N LEU A 416 0.94 -0.83 -11.19
CA LEU A 416 1.99 -0.20 -12.00
C LEU A 416 3.40 -0.59 -11.52
N PHE A 417 3.62 -0.70 -10.20
CA PHE A 417 4.92 -1.14 -9.69
C PHE A 417 5.23 -2.62 -10.02
N ILE A 418 4.21 -3.49 -10.06
CA ILE A 418 4.39 -4.92 -10.37
C ILE A 418 4.93 -5.13 -11.77
N GLY A 419 4.42 -4.38 -12.75
CA GLY A 419 4.88 -4.44 -14.14
C GLY A 419 6.26 -3.82 -14.39
N SER A 420 6.84 -3.11 -13.43
CA SER A 420 8.05 -2.30 -13.63
C SER A 420 9.25 -3.11 -14.16
N ILE A 421 9.48 -4.31 -13.61
CA ILE A 421 10.60 -5.17 -14.04
C ILE A 421 10.37 -5.65 -15.47
N ALA A 422 9.15 -6.11 -15.80
CA ALA A 422 8.83 -6.58 -17.14
C ALA A 422 9.00 -5.44 -18.16
N VAL A 423 8.39 -4.28 -17.91
CA VAL A 423 8.49 -3.10 -18.78
C VAL A 423 9.93 -2.70 -19.01
N ALA A 424 10.72 -2.58 -17.93
CA ALA A 424 12.11 -2.13 -18.01
C ALA A 424 12.99 -3.13 -18.78
N VAL A 425 12.85 -4.44 -18.51
CA VAL A 425 13.67 -5.46 -19.18
C VAL A 425 13.25 -5.62 -20.64
N MET A 426 11.96 -5.67 -20.94
CA MET A 426 11.48 -5.80 -22.32
C MET A 426 11.88 -4.58 -23.16
N ALA A 427 11.68 -3.36 -22.64
CA ALA A 427 12.10 -2.15 -23.32
C ALA A 427 13.62 -2.14 -23.55
N GLY A 428 14.43 -2.42 -22.52
CA GLY A 428 15.87 -2.39 -22.60
C GLY A 428 16.44 -3.42 -23.60
N VAL A 429 15.98 -4.67 -23.51
CA VAL A 429 16.40 -5.76 -24.42
C VAL A 429 15.93 -5.47 -25.85
N GLY A 430 14.67 -5.03 -26.03
CA GLY A 430 14.10 -4.68 -27.32
C GLY A 430 14.87 -3.54 -28.02
N LEU A 431 15.17 -2.48 -27.30
CA LEU A 431 15.93 -1.34 -27.81
C LEU A 431 17.35 -1.73 -28.26
N VAL A 432 18.02 -2.61 -27.50
CA VAL A 432 19.34 -3.15 -27.93
C VAL A 432 19.19 -4.00 -29.19
N ALA A 433 18.10 -4.80 -29.30
CA ALA A 433 17.84 -5.58 -30.52
C ALA A 433 17.60 -4.68 -31.74
N VAL A 434 16.90 -3.55 -31.58
CA VAL A 434 16.74 -2.52 -32.63
C VAL A 434 18.11 -1.94 -33.01
N TYR A 435 18.91 -1.53 -32.01
CA TYR A 435 20.23 -0.98 -32.24
C TYR A 435 21.11 -1.91 -33.09
N GLU A 436 21.19 -3.17 -32.72
CA GLU A 436 22.01 -4.16 -33.41
C GLU A 436 21.53 -4.46 -34.83
N LYS A 437 20.20 -4.42 -35.04
CA LYS A 437 19.59 -4.61 -36.35
C LYS A 437 19.81 -3.43 -37.30
N LEU A 438 19.72 -2.19 -36.78
CA LEU A 438 19.81 -0.98 -37.61
C LEU A 438 21.23 -0.48 -37.79
N LYS A 439 22.13 -0.78 -36.86
CA LYS A 439 23.55 -0.34 -36.96
C LYS A 439 24.24 -0.73 -38.27
N PRO A 440 24.10 -1.91 -38.86
CA PRO A 440 24.69 -2.27 -40.13
C PRO A 440 24.13 -1.49 -41.32
N LEU A 441 22.90 -0.93 -41.22
CA LEU A 441 22.22 -0.19 -42.28
C LEU A 441 22.64 1.29 -42.35
N ALA A 442 23.41 1.77 -41.37
CA ALA A 442 23.82 3.15 -41.30
C ALA A 442 24.83 3.46 -42.42
N VAL A 443 24.51 4.42 -43.32
CA VAL A 443 25.31 4.87 -44.47
C VAL A 443 26.70 5.35 -44.04
N SER A 444 26.79 6.08 -42.92
CA SER A 444 28.04 6.40 -42.25
C SER A 444 28.13 5.64 -40.94
N LYS A 445 29.04 4.68 -40.82
CA LYS A 445 29.17 3.82 -39.63
C LYS A 445 29.28 4.56 -38.29
N ARG A 446 29.93 5.75 -38.26
CA ARG A 446 30.08 6.53 -37.03
C ARG A 446 28.89 7.45 -36.77
N LEU A 447 28.48 8.27 -37.74
CA LEU A 447 27.36 9.21 -37.59
C LEU A 447 26.02 8.49 -37.45
N GLY A 448 25.78 7.44 -38.25
CA GLY A 448 24.55 6.64 -38.12
C GLY A 448 24.46 5.88 -36.80
N ALA A 449 25.57 5.34 -36.29
CA ALA A 449 25.59 4.72 -34.97
C ALA A 449 25.35 5.74 -33.85
N LEU A 450 25.89 6.96 -33.97
CA LEU A 450 25.63 8.05 -33.02
C LEU A 450 24.15 8.47 -33.06
N ALA A 451 23.59 8.73 -34.24
CA ALA A 451 22.19 9.11 -34.41
C ALA A 451 21.25 8.04 -33.81
N LEU A 452 21.52 6.76 -34.12
CA LEU A 452 20.75 5.65 -33.58
C LEU A 452 20.85 5.54 -32.06
N THR A 453 22.04 5.78 -31.49
CA THR A 453 22.25 5.82 -30.04
C THR A 453 21.43 6.95 -29.40
N LEU A 454 21.43 8.14 -30.01
CA LEU A 454 20.63 9.28 -29.54
C LEU A 454 19.15 9.00 -29.60
N ILE A 455 18.65 8.40 -30.69
CA ILE A 455 17.23 8.02 -30.81
C ILE A 455 16.85 7.01 -29.71
N ILE A 456 17.67 5.99 -29.48
CA ILE A 456 17.41 4.99 -28.45
C ILE A 456 17.47 5.62 -27.04
N ALA A 457 18.37 6.59 -26.83
CA ALA A 457 18.52 7.29 -25.55
C ALA A 457 17.29 8.14 -25.18
N ILE A 458 16.42 8.50 -26.15
CA ILE A 458 15.17 9.22 -25.87
C ILE A 458 14.28 8.43 -24.89
N VAL A 459 14.22 7.11 -25.02
CA VAL A 459 13.36 6.27 -24.15
C VAL A 459 13.80 6.34 -22.67
N PRO A 460 15.03 6.00 -22.28
CA PRO A 460 15.44 6.15 -20.89
C PRO A 460 15.48 7.62 -20.44
N ALA A 461 15.75 8.57 -21.33
CA ALA A 461 15.75 9.99 -20.99
C ALA A 461 14.34 10.50 -20.63
N THR A 462 13.32 10.16 -21.40
CA THR A 462 11.92 10.50 -21.08
C THR A 462 11.45 9.79 -19.83
N THR A 463 11.81 8.52 -19.63
CA THR A 463 11.51 7.78 -18.39
C THR A 463 12.18 8.42 -17.19
N ALA A 464 13.44 8.87 -17.31
CA ALA A 464 14.14 9.59 -16.26
C ALA A 464 13.48 10.95 -15.97
N TYR A 465 13.14 11.71 -17.01
CA TYR A 465 12.44 12.98 -16.85
C TYR A 465 11.13 12.83 -16.10
N THR A 466 10.24 11.93 -16.55
CA THR A 466 8.95 11.68 -15.86
C THR A 466 9.18 11.14 -14.45
N GLY A 467 10.14 10.24 -14.26
CA GLY A 467 10.48 9.67 -12.97
C GLY A 467 10.94 10.72 -11.94
N PHE A 468 11.89 11.60 -12.35
CA PHE A 468 12.37 12.67 -11.47
C PHE A 468 11.31 13.73 -11.22
N GLN A 469 10.58 14.18 -12.24
CA GLN A 469 9.51 15.17 -12.07
C GLN A 469 8.43 14.68 -11.10
N ASN A 470 7.96 13.45 -11.27
CA ASN A 470 6.95 12.87 -10.39
C ASN A 470 7.51 12.62 -8.97
N ALA A 471 8.75 12.15 -8.82
CA ALA A 471 9.39 11.98 -7.51
C ALA A 471 9.57 13.32 -6.77
N LEU A 472 9.86 14.40 -7.51
CA LEU A 472 9.93 15.75 -6.94
C LEU A 472 8.56 16.30 -6.56
N SER A 473 7.48 15.89 -7.21
CA SER A 473 6.12 16.37 -6.94
C SER A 473 5.47 15.70 -5.73
N VAL A 474 5.92 14.48 -5.35
CA VAL A 474 5.38 13.78 -4.17
C VAL A 474 5.56 14.61 -2.91
N ARG A 475 4.50 14.70 -2.10
CA ARG A 475 4.47 15.41 -0.82
C ARG A 475 3.86 14.53 0.27
N PRO A 476 4.21 14.72 1.53
CA PRO A 476 3.45 14.19 2.65
C PRO A 476 2.01 14.71 2.60
N ILE A 477 1.06 13.87 3.00
CA ILE A 477 -0.34 14.24 3.14
C ILE A 477 -0.56 14.92 4.49
N VAL A 478 0.02 14.36 5.55
CA VAL A 478 -0.03 14.95 6.88
C VAL A 478 0.78 16.25 6.91
N ASN A 479 0.28 17.23 7.64
CA ASN A 479 0.88 18.54 7.84
C ASN A 479 1.04 18.89 9.32
N ASP A 480 1.61 20.05 9.62
CA ASP A 480 1.85 20.51 11.00
C ASP A 480 0.55 20.71 11.78
N ASN A 481 -0.56 21.09 11.14
CA ASN A 481 -1.86 21.28 11.79
C ASN A 481 -2.36 19.95 12.38
N TRP A 482 -2.33 18.88 11.59
CA TRP A 482 -2.68 17.55 12.04
C TRP A 482 -1.75 17.05 13.16
N ALA A 483 -0.43 17.17 12.96
CA ALA A 483 0.53 16.72 13.96
C ALA A 483 0.34 17.44 15.30
N THR A 484 0.13 18.75 15.28
CA THR A 484 -0.11 19.58 16.48
C THR A 484 -1.43 19.19 17.16
N ALA A 485 -2.51 19.02 16.39
CA ALA A 485 -3.82 18.64 16.91
C ALA A 485 -3.76 17.28 17.61
N LEU A 486 -3.10 16.28 16.99
CA LEU A 486 -3.01 14.93 17.53
C LEU A 486 -2.05 14.83 18.73
N HIS A 487 -0.95 15.58 18.74
CA HIS A 487 -0.12 15.69 19.94
C HIS A 487 -0.88 16.35 21.10
N TYR A 488 -1.68 17.38 20.80
CA TYR A 488 -2.55 18.00 21.80
C TYR A 488 -3.54 16.97 22.37
N LEU A 489 -4.19 16.18 21.50
CA LEU A 489 -5.09 15.11 21.92
C LEU A 489 -4.37 14.10 22.81
N GLY A 490 -3.19 13.62 22.42
CA GLY A 490 -2.40 12.66 23.21
C GLY A 490 -2.06 13.16 24.62
N ASN A 491 -1.81 14.45 24.77
CA ASN A 491 -1.48 15.07 26.06
C ASN A 491 -2.72 15.33 26.94
N HIS A 492 -3.93 15.38 26.38
CA HIS A 492 -5.16 15.74 27.07
C HIS A 492 -6.20 14.60 27.14
N SER A 493 -5.79 13.37 26.81
CA SER A 493 -6.63 12.19 26.83
C SER A 493 -5.97 11.04 27.60
N ASN A 494 -6.74 10.01 27.97
CA ASN A 494 -6.24 8.81 28.62
C ASN A 494 -5.78 7.77 27.60
N LEU A 495 -4.91 6.84 28.01
CA LEU A 495 -4.38 5.79 27.12
C LEU A 495 -5.46 4.85 26.56
N ASN A 496 -6.53 4.63 27.33
CA ASN A 496 -7.65 3.77 26.94
C ASN A 496 -8.71 4.49 26.11
N ASP A 497 -8.59 5.81 25.90
CA ASP A 497 -9.59 6.58 25.15
C ASP A 497 -9.61 6.19 23.65
N VAL A 498 -10.80 6.15 23.09
CA VAL A 498 -11.09 5.77 21.72
C VAL A 498 -11.48 6.98 20.89
N VAL A 499 -10.92 7.08 19.69
CA VAL A 499 -11.07 8.25 18.80
C VAL A 499 -11.83 7.88 17.54
N LEU A 500 -12.93 8.56 17.25
CA LEU A 500 -13.62 8.45 15.99
C LEU A 500 -13.05 9.46 14.99
N THR A 501 -12.56 8.96 13.87
CA THR A 501 -12.12 9.76 12.72
C THR A 501 -12.30 8.95 11.44
N TRP A 502 -12.14 9.58 10.27
CA TRP A 502 -12.12 8.85 9.00
C TRP A 502 -10.94 7.85 8.98
N TRP A 503 -11.11 6.72 8.34
CA TRP A 503 -10.19 5.58 8.44
C TRP A 503 -8.75 5.87 7.99
N ASP A 504 -8.55 6.78 7.06
CA ASP A 504 -7.22 7.20 6.60
C ASP A 504 -6.45 7.89 7.74
N GLU A 505 -7.09 8.87 8.41
CA GLU A 505 -6.49 9.63 9.50
C GLU A 505 -6.29 8.79 10.77
N GLY A 506 -6.97 7.65 10.88
CA GLY A 506 -6.78 6.69 11.98
C GLY A 506 -5.32 6.26 12.15
N HIS A 507 -4.55 6.16 11.07
CA HIS A 507 -3.12 5.88 11.12
C HIS A 507 -2.33 6.98 11.84
N TRP A 508 -2.73 8.23 11.66
CA TRP A 508 -2.10 9.39 12.32
C TRP A 508 -2.48 9.46 13.80
N VAL A 509 -3.74 9.15 14.15
CA VAL A 509 -4.19 9.05 15.56
C VAL A 509 -3.32 8.04 16.30
N THR A 510 -3.13 6.83 15.74
CA THR A 510 -2.27 5.79 16.32
C THR A 510 -0.82 6.25 16.50
N TYR A 511 -0.27 7.04 15.56
CA TYR A 511 1.14 7.43 15.59
C TYR A 511 1.41 8.66 16.45
N PHE A 512 0.62 9.75 16.28
CA PHE A 512 0.89 11.03 16.93
C PHE A 512 0.21 11.16 18.30
N ALA A 513 -1.04 10.69 18.42
CA ALA A 513 -1.77 10.74 19.67
C ALA A 513 -1.53 9.51 20.56
N GLU A 514 -1.07 8.40 19.97
CA GLU A 514 -0.95 7.09 20.65
C GLU A 514 -2.28 6.63 21.26
N ARG A 515 -3.37 6.83 20.51
CA ARG A 515 -4.74 6.43 20.87
C ARG A 515 -5.33 5.50 19.82
N ALA A 516 -6.34 4.74 20.23
CA ALA A 516 -6.99 3.79 19.35
C ALA A 516 -8.10 4.45 18.50
N PRO A 517 -7.94 4.53 17.16
CA PRO A 517 -9.03 4.98 16.29
C PRO A 517 -10.08 3.89 16.11
N VAL A 518 -11.36 4.28 15.94
CA VAL A 518 -12.47 3.35 15.61
C VAL A 518 -12.25 2.67 14.25
N ALA A 519 -11.70 3.40 13.30
CA ALA A 519 -11.44 2.89 11.94
C ALA A 519 -10.00 3.17 11.50
N GLN A 520 -9.39 2.16 10.86
CA GLN A 520 -8.02 2.24 10.36
C GLN A 520 -7.77 1.17 9.29
N GLY A 521 -7.09 1.54 8.20
CA GLY A 521 -6.65 0.59 7.16
C GLY A 521 -7.74 0.14 6.18
N SER A 522 -9.00 0.47 6.43
CA SER A 522 -10.11 0.25 5.49
C SER A 522 -11.30 1.16 5.82
N PRO A 523 -12.12 1.55 4.81
CA PRO A 523 -13.32 2.33 5.05
C PRO A 523 -14.26 1.65 6.05
N SER A 524 -14.81 2.44 6.98
CA SER A 524 -15.77 1.99 7.98
C SER A 524 -17.14 2.56 7.68
N LYS A 525 -18.12 1.66 7.45
CA LYS A 525 -19.51 2.07 7.28
C LYS A 525 -20.03 2.77 8.53
N PHE A 526 -19.65 2.31 9.71
CA PHE A 526 -20.04 2.93 10.98
C PHE A 526 -19.62 4.40 11.07
N VAL A 527 -18.36 4.71 10.71
CA VAL A 527 -17.83 6.08 10.72
C VAL A 527 -18.51 6.94 9.65
N ALA A 528 -18.75 6.37 8.45
CA ALA A 528 -19.48 7.05 7.38
C ALA A 528 -20.92 7.39 7.80
N ASP A 529 -21.63 6.41 8.37
CA ASP A 529 -22.99 6.57 8.87
C ASP A 529 -23.07 7.61 10.02
N TYR A 530 -22.05 7.64 10.90
CA TYR A 530 -21.95 8.68 11.94
C TYR A 530 -21.80 10.07 11.34
N TYR A 531 -20.87 10.25 10.41
CA TYR A 531 -20.67 11.57 9.77
C TYR A 531 -21.90 12.07 9.04
N LEU A 532 -22.77 11.16 8.57
CA LEU A 532 -24.05 11.49 7.92
C LEU A 532 -25.25 11.60 8.88
N GLY A 533 -25.05 11.41 10.19
CA GLY A 533 -26.12 11.51 11.20
C GLY A 533 -27.04 10.28 11.30
N LYS A 534 -26.58 9.12 10.83
CA LYS A 534 -27.34 7.86 10.86
C LYS A 534 -27.02 6.97 12.06
N VAL A 535 -26.03 7.32 12.84
CA VAL A 535 -25.60 6.62 14.05
C VAL A 535 -26.04 7.41 15.28
N SER A 536 -26.69 6.74 16.21
CA SER A 536 -27.09 7.34 17.48
C SER A 536 -25.92 7.45 18.45
N GLU A 537 -26.00 8.37 19.41
CA GLU A 537 -25.04 8.54 20.50
C GLU A 537 -24.85 7.26 21.33
N ARG A 538 -25.92 6.47 21.49
CA ARG A 538 -25.85 5.15 22.13
C ARG A 538 -24.91 4.19 21.39
N ALA A 539 -24.83 4.29 20.07
CA ALA A 539 -23.92 3.46 19.29
C ALA A 539 -22.46 3.91 19.46
N LEU A 540 -22.20 5.22 19.66
CA LEU A 540 -20.88 5.73 20.03
C LEU A 540 -20.42 5.16 21.38
N MET A 541 -21.29 5.22 22.42
CA MET A 541 -21.03 4.62 23.74
C MET A 541 -20.77 3.13 23.65
N ASN A 542 -21.50 2.40 22.78
CA ASN A 542 -21.26 0.98 22.55
C ASN A 542 -19.84 0.66 22.03
N LEU A 543 -19.20 1.60 21.38
CA LEU A 543 -17.81 1.50 20.93
C LEU A 543 -16.83 2.22 21.88
N GLY A 544 -17.29 2.76 23.01
CA GLY A 544 -16.45 3.51 23.93
C GLY A 544 -15.76 4.69 23.28
N VAL A 545 -16.45 5.44 22.39
CA VAL A 545 -15.91 6.61 21.73
C VAL A 545 -15.85 7.78 22.70
N ASP A 546 -14.64 8.30 22.94
CA ASP A 546 -14.39 9.45 23.85
C ASP A 546 -14.16 10.75 23.08
N TYR A 547 -13.60 10.66 21.89
CA TYR A 547 -13.29 11.81 21.05
C TYR A 547 -13.75 11.61 19.62
N VAL A 548 -14.19 12.72 19.02
CA VAL A 548 -14.57 12.80 17.61
C VAL A 548 -13.68 13.86 16.94
N ILE A 549 -13.06 13.47 15.83
CA ILE A 549 -12.30 14.39 14.98
C ILE A 549 -13.10 14.63 13.71
N VAL A 550 -13.26 15.91 13.35
CA VAL A 550 -13.73 16.36 12.05
C VAL A 550 -12.66 17.21 11.39
N SER A 551 -12.52 17.11 10.08
CA SER A 551 -11.43 17.75 9.36
C SER A 551 -11.82 18.18 7.95
N LEU A 552 -11.06 19.12 7.38
CA LEU A 552 -11.19 19.48 5.97
C LEU A 552 -10.87 18.27 5.06
N ASP A 553 -9.95 17.39 5.46
CA ASP A 553 -9.63 16.15 4.72
C ASP A 553 -10.87 15.25 4.60
N ALA A 554 -11.65 15.08 5.68
CA ALA A 554 -12.90 14.32 5.65
C ALA A 554 -13.95 14.99 4.75
N VAL A 555 -14.00 16.32 4.74
CA VAL A 555 -14.88 17.11 3.84
C VAL A 555 -14.48 16.93 2.38
N GLU A 556 -13.19 16.98 2.06
CA GLU A 556 -12.69 16.74 0.70
C GLU A 556 -12.96 15.29 0.22
N LYS A 557 -13.08 14.34 1.16
CA LYS A 557 -13.43 12.94 0.90
C LYS A 557 -14.93 12.64 1.06
N PHE A 558 -15.78 13.66 1.08
CA PHE A 558 -17.21 13.49 1.38
C PHE A 558 -17.90 12.51 0.43
N GLU A 559 -17.53 12.50 -0.86
CA GLU A 559 -18.03 11.54 -1.84
C GLU A 559 -17.66 10.09 -1.47
N ALA A 560 -16.45 9.86 -0.95
CA ALA A 560 -16.02 8.54 -0.48
C ALA A 560 -16.79 8.11 0.78
N ILE A 561 -17.16 9.06 1.65
CA ILE A 561 -18.02 8.84 2.81
C ILE A 561 -19.42 8.40 2.35
N LEU A 562 -20.00 9.10 1.37
CA LEU A 562 -21.32 8.76 0.79
C LEU A 562 -21.32 7.35 0.18
N GLN A 563 -20.32 7.04 -0.65
CA GLN A 563 -20.19 5.73 -1.27
C GLN A 563 -20.03 4.61 -0.23
N THR A 564 -19.25 4.85 0.84
CA THR A 564 -19.07 3.89 1.94
C THR A 564 -20.37 3.66 2.73
N ALA A 565 -21.16 4.70 2.93
CA ALA A 565 -22.47 4.61 3.56
C ALA A 565 -23.55 4.01 2.66
N GLY A 566 -23.36 4.05 1.34
CA GLY A 566 -24.37 3.68 0.34
C GLY A 566 -25.45 4.75 0.17
N GLU A 567 -25.09 6.02 0.25
CA GLU A 567 -26.00 7.17 0.29
C GLU A 567 -25.83 8.11 -0.89
N SER A 568 -26.89 8.89 -1.16
CA SER A 568 -26.91 9.88 -2.23
C SER A 568 -27.77 11.09 -1.87
N GLY A 569 -27.70 12.13 -2.70
CA GLY A 569 -28.50 13.37 -2.53
C GLY A 569 -27.91 14.37 -1.53
N TYR A 570 -26.74 14.11 -0.97
CA TYR A 570 -25.95 15.08 -0.22
C TYR A 570 -24.99 15.78 -1.19
N ALA A 571 -24.74 17.06 -0.99
CA ALA A 571 -23.74 17.81 -1.74
C ALA A 571 -22.90 18.69 -0.81
N MET A 572 -21.59 18.50 -0.83
CA MET A 572 -20.61 19.29 -0.07
C MET A 572 -19.38 19.48 -0.96
N VAL A 573 -19.07 20.73 -1.30
CA VAL A 573 -18.03 21.09 -2.28
C VAL A 573 -17.08 22.10 -1.68
N VAL A 574 -15.80 21.78 -1.66
CA VAL A 574 -14.73 22.72 -1.26
C VAL A 574 -14.37 23.61 -2.44
N LEU A 575 -14.41 24.93 -2.23
CA LEU A 575 -14.07 25.94 -3.22
C LEU A 575 -12.75 26.62 -2.84
N ARG A 576 -11.93 26.90 -3.83
CA ARG A 576 -10.62 27.54 -3.67
C ARG A 576 -10.69 29.02 -4.03
N PRO A 577 -9.84 29.86 -3.44
CA PRO A 577 -9.89 31.32 -3.67
C PRO A 577 -9.50 31.63 -5.10
N VAL A 578 -10.20 32.65 -5.64
CA VAL A 578 -9.92 33.27 -6.94
C VAL A 578 -9.65 34.73 -6.70
N SER A 579 -8.60 35.27 -7.30
CA SER A 579 -8.26 36.70 -7.15
C SER A 579 -9.30 37.58 -7.84
N THR A 580 -10.09 38.33 -7.06
CA THR A 580 -11.06 39.28 -7.54
C THR A 580 -10.95 40.57 -6.66
N PRO A 581 -10.73 41.76 -7.24
CA PRO A 581 -10.57 42.95 -6.46
C PRO A 581 -11.84 43.30 -5.63
N GLY A 582 -11.66 43.49 -4.31
CA GLY A 582 -12.70 43.96 -3.41
C GLY A 582 -13.80 42.96 -3.03
N VAL A 583 -13.77 41.71 -3.53
CA VAL A 583 -14.75 40.68 -3.26
C VAL A 583 -14.05 39.37 -2.94
N LEU A 584 -14.42 38.70 -1.85
CA LEU A 584 -13.97 37.33 -1.56
C LEU A 584 -14.66 36.41 -2.54
N THR A 585 -13.87 35.82 -3.45
CA THR A 585 -14.39 34.88 -4.47
C THR A 585 -13.75 33.53 -4.31
N PHE A 586 -14.58 32.48 -4.28
CA PHE A 586 -14.17 31.10 -4.21
C PHE A 586 -14.84 30.31 -5.32
N SER A 587 -14.11 29.41 -5.99
CA SER A 587 -14.63 28.66 -7.13
C SER A 587 -14.18 27.21 -7.14
N ALA A 588 -15.05 26.37 -7.69
CA ALA A 588 -14.81 25.01 -8.12
C ALA A 588 -15.57 24.76 -9.44
N PRO A 589 -15.28 23.71 -10.22
CA PRO A 589 -16.01 23.42 -11.45
C PRO A 589 -17.52 23.38 -11.24
N GLY A 590 -18.26 24.28 -11.88
CA GLY A 590 -19.71 24.42 -11.76
C GLY A 590 -20.22 25.20 -10.54
N TYR A 591 -19.35 25.68 -9.64
CA TYR A 591 -19.72 26.36 -8.40
C TYR A 591 -18.89 27.63 -8.19
N THR A 592 -19.53 28.69 -7.70
CA THR A 592 -18.83 29.92 -7.30
C THR A 592 -19.52 30.52 -6.08
N VAL A 593 -18.76 31.01 -5.13
CA VAL A 593 -19.23 31.84 -4.01
C VAL A 593 -18.53 33.17 -4.11
N MET A 594 -19.31 34.25 -4.08
CA MET A 594 -18.83 35.62 -4.00
C MET A 594 -19.37 36.23 -2.72
N ALA A 595 -18.50 36.82 -1.90
CA ALA A 595 -18.88 37.38 -0.61
C ALA A 595 -18.22 38.73 -0.39
N THR A 596 -19.02 39.74 -0.04
CA THR A 596 -18.56 41.07 0.37
C THR A 596 -18.87 41.25 1.85
N PRO A 597 -17.84 41.30 2.72
CA PRO A 597 -18.03 41.55 4.15
C PRO A 597 -18.65 42.93 4.44
N GLY A 598 -19.48 43.01 5.48
CA GLY A 598 -20.11 44.22 5.98
C GLY A 598 -20.88 43.92 7.27
N GLU A 599 -21.62 44.89 7.83
CA GLU A 599 -22.56 44.61 8.93
C GLU A 599 -23.58 43.55 8.55
N ARG A 600 -24.01 43.57 7.29
CA ARG A 600 -24.74 42.49 6.62
C ARG A 600 -23.95 42.09 5.40
N TRP A 601 -23.66 40.81 5.29
CA TRP A 601 -22.88 40.27 4.19
C TRP A 601 -23.70 40.18 2.91
N ASP A 602 -23.12 40.62 1.79
CA ASP A 602 -23.67 40.33 0.46
C ASP A 602 -22.99 39.06 -0.07
N VAL A 603 -23.75 37.97 -0.09
CA VAL A 603 -23.21 36.67 -0.52
C VAL A 603 -24.06 36.12 -1.67
N ARG A 604 -23.39 35.84 -2.78
CA ARG A 604 -23.95 35.24 -3.99
C ARG A 604 -23.34 33.89 -4.27
N VAL A 605 -24.18 32.90 -4.57
CA VAL A 605 -23.77 31.57 -4.91
C VAL A 605 -24.22 31.20 -6.31
N ARG A 606 -23.32 30.66 -7.10
CA ARG A 606 -23.62 30.07 -8.41
C ARG A 606 -23.55 28.56 -8.33
N ILE A 607 -24.59 27.87 -8.80
CA ILE A 607 -24.69 26.40 -8.95
C ILE A 607 -25.05 26.14 -10.40
N GLY A 608 -24.12 25.62 -11.21
CA GLY A 608 -24.26 25.54 -12.66
C GLY A 608 -24.41 26.94 -13.28
N ASN A 609 -25.58 27.22 -13.86
CA ASN A 609 -25.90 28.53 -14.46
C ASN A 609 -26.79 29.40 -13.57
N ALA A 610 -27.28 28.88 -12.45
CA ALA A 610 -28.19 29.62 -11.54
C ALA A 610 -27.41 30.38 -10.47
N TRP A 611 -27.79 31.63 -10.25
CA TRP A 611 -27.31 32.47 -9.16
C TRP A 611 -28.40 32.63 -8.09
N GLY A 612 -27.99 32.70 -6.83
CA GLY A 612 -28.91 32.97 -5.74
C GLY A 612 -28.21 33.31 -4.44
N ILE A 613 -29.00 33.53 -3.41
CA ILE A 613 -28.56 33.86 -2.07
C ILE A 613 -28.69 32.61 -1.20
N PRO A 614 -27.64 32.22 -0.46
CA PRO A 614 -27.68 31.02 0.38
C PRO A 614 -28.64 31.19 1.56
N ALA A 615 -29.09 30.04 2.14
CA ALA A 615 -29.94 30.01 3.30
C ALA A 615 -29.24 30.49 4.59
N GLY A 616 -27.92 30.22 4.69
CA GLY A 616 -27.08 30.63 5.80
C GLY A 616 -25.61 30.73 5.40
N VAL A 617 -24.87 31.59 6.07
CA VAL A 617 -23.44 31.80 5.87
C VAL A 617 -22.71 31.76 7.21
N PHE A 618 -21.74 30.90 7.32
CA PHE A 618 -20.89 30.76 8.50
C PHE A 618 -19.47 31.20 8.15
N VAL A 619 -18.89 32.04 8.98
CA VAL A 619 -17.53 32.56 8.76
C VAL A 619 -16.63 32.19 9.93
N GLU A 620 -15.49 31.57 9.64
CA GLU A 620 -14.46 31.26 10.63
C GLU A 620 -13.32 32.25 10.53
N LYS A 621 -13.07 32.95 11.65
CA LYS A 621 -11.97 33.88 11.83
C LYS A 621 -11.26 33.57 13.16
N GLY A 622 -9.96 33.40 13.13
CA GLY A 622 -9.24 32.87 14.30
C GLY A 622 -9.72 31.46 14.64
N LYS A 623 -10.27 31.28 15.85
CA LYS A 623 -10.79 29.99 16.34
C LYS A 623 -12.32 29.99 16.55
N THR A 624 -12.99 30.99 16.07
CA THR A 624 -14.44 31.16 16.25
C THR A 624 -15.16 31.11 14.92
N VAL A 625 -16.31 30.45 14.93
CA VAL A 625 -17.24 30.40 13.80
C VAL A 625 -18.46 31.22 14.17
N GLU A 626 -18.88 32.08 13.28
CA GLU A 626 -20.07 32.94 13.46
C GLU A 626 -21.00 32.83 12.26
N GLU A 627 -22.29 32.75 12.51
CA GLU A 627 -23.30 32.89 11.48
C GLU A 627 -23.48 34.37 11.21
N VAL A 628 -23.27 34.82 9.95
CA VAL A 628 -23.30 36.24 9.58
C VAL A 628 -24.67 36.60 8.99
N PRO A 629 -25.21 37.77 9.34
CA PRO A 629 -26.48 38.23 8.78
C PRO A 629 -26.32 38.59 7.30
N LEU A 630 -27.27 38.13 6.48
CA LEU A 630 -27.30 38.42 5.05
C LEU A 630 -28.00 39.74 4.74
N ARG A 631 -27.55 40.44 3.67
CA ARG A 631 -28.12 41.65 3.18
C ARG A 631 -29.49 41.47 2.53
N GLU A 632 -29.64 40.35 1.79
CA GLU A 632 -30.84 39.99 1.06
C GLU A 632 -31.43 38.68 1.58
N ARG A 633 -32.72 38.44 1.28
CA ARG A 633 -33.39 37.21 1.69
C ARG A 633 -32.88 36.00 0.92
N PRO A 634 -32.76 34.83 1.55
CA PRO A 634 -32.36 33.58 0.90
C PRO A 634 -33.25 33.22 -0.29
N THR A 635 -32.64 32.75 -1.36
CA THR A 635 -33.31 32.26 -2.58
C THR A 635 -32.93 30.84 -2.93
N LEU A 636 -31.90 30.28 -2.25
CA LEU A 636 -31.41 28.90 -2.44
C LEU A 636 -31.41 28.16 -1.11
N GLY A 637 -31.77 26.86 -1.12
CA GLY A 637 -31.60 25.95 0.01
C GLY A 637 -30.15 25.48 0.14
N ALA A 638 -29.19 26.38 0.04
CA ALA A 638 -27.77 26.06 0.14
C ALA A 638 -27.13 26.85 1.30
N TYR A 639 -26.12 26.26 1.92
CA TYR A 639 -25.37 26.84 3.04
C TYR A 639 -23.92 27.04 2.62
N VAL A 640 -23.31 28.10 3.10
CA VAL A 640 -21.92 28.47 2.79
C VAL A 640 -21.13 28.61 4.08
N TYR A 641 -19.98 27.95 4.12
CA TYR A 641 -18.96 28.23 5.12
C TYR A 641 -17.76 28.88 4.45
N ILE A 642 -17.23 29.97 5.07
CA ILE A 642 -16.06 30.71 4.59
C ILE A 642 -14.99 30.70 5.67
N ASN A 643 -13.82 30.16 5.36
CA ASN A 643 -12.67 30.19 6.24
C ASN A 643 -11.71 31.30 5.83
N LEU A 644 -11.58 32.31 6.70
CA LEU A 644 -10.68 33.44 6.46
C LEU A 644 -9.22 33.14 6.85
N ASN A 645 -8.97 32.12 7.67
CA ASN A 645 -7.62 31.79 8.11
C ASN A 645 -6.83 31.09 7.00
N TYR A 646 -7.48 30.16 6.29
CA TYR A 646 -6.86 29.32 5.26
C TYR A 646 -7.32 29.67 3.84
N GLY A 647 -8.28 30.61 3.71
CA GLY A 647 -8.75 31.10 2.41
C GLY A 647 -9.44 30.04 1.57
N TYR A 648 -10.48 29.37 2.11
CA TYR A 648 -11.33 28.46 1.36
C TYR A 648 -12.80 28.65 1.74
N ALA A 649 -13.71 28.14 0.92
CA ALA A 649 -15.12 28.06 1.26
C ALA A 649 -15.66 26.64 1.03
N VAL A 650 -16.77 26.33 1.70
CA VAL A 650 -17.50 25.07 1.48
C VAL A 650 -18.96 25.41 1.18
N LEU A 651 -19.45 24.86 0.07
CA LEU A 651 -20.84 24.97 -0.34
C LEU A 651 -21.55 23.64 -0.05
N MET A 652 -22.69 23.72 0.64
CA MET A 652 -23.45 22.56 1.07
C MET A 652 -24.92 22.70 0.68
N ASN A 653 -25.58 21.60 0.28
CA ASN A 653 -27.04 21.58 0.26
C ASN A 653 -27.57 21.37 1.69
N GLU A 654 -28.87 21.55 1.90
CA GLU A 654 -29.52 21.41 3.21
C GLU A 654 -29.25 20.04 3.85
N LYS A 655 -29.36 18.97 3.05
CA LYS A 655 -29.12 17.60 3.53
C LYS A 655 -27.69 17.38 4.04
N ALA A 656 -26.68 17.96 3.39
CA ALA A 656 -25.29 17.87 3.84
C ALA A 656 -25.01 18.80 5.03
N PHE A 657 -25.66 19.97 5.09
CA PHE A 657 -25.51 20.90 6.21
C PHE A 657 -26.04 20.32 7.54
N GLU A 658 -27.12 19.52 7.50
CA GLU A 658 -27.69 18.88 8.69
C GLU A 658 -26.87 17.68 9.21
N THR A 659 -25.77 17.30 8.56
CA THR A 659 -24.91 16.21 9.00
C THR A 659 -24.05 16.58 10.22
N PRO A 660 -23.73 15.65 11.12
CA PRO A 660 -22.79 15.87 12.22
C PRO A 660 -21.42 16.37 11.74
N LEU A 661 -20.93 15.89 10.59
CA LEU A 661 -19.68 16.35 10.00
C LEU A 661 -19.75 17.86 9.74
N ALA A 662 -20.82 18.37 9.10
CA ALA A 662 -20.97 19.77 8.80
C ALA A 662 -21.21 20.61 10.06
N LYS A 663 -22.09 20.15 10.97
CA LYS A 663 -22.40 20.89 12.21
C LYS A 663 -21.19 21.06 13.11
N LEU A 664 -20.40 19.99 13.31
CA LEU A 664 -19.19 20.04 14.12
C LEU A 664 -18.07 20.84 13.42
N MET A 665 -17.92 20.71 12.11
CA MET A 665 -16.81 21.36 11.39
C MET A 665 -17.06 22.85 11.15
N PHE A 666 -18.29 23.23 10.76
CA PHE A 666 -18.57 24.53 10.16
C PHE A 666 -19.50 25.43 10.97
N THR A 667 -19.99 24.96 12.11
CA THR A 667 -20.93 25.75 12.92
C THR A 667 -20.59 25.67 14.41
N ASN A 668 -21.35 26.40 15.24
CA ASN A 668 -21.44 26.21 16.68
C ASN A 668 -22.78 25.56 17.09
N GLN A 669 -23.54 25.01 16.11
CA GLN A 669 -24.86 24.43 16.30
C GLN A 669 -24.77 22.92 16.48
N TYR A 670 -24.15 22.45 17.56
CA TYR A 670 -24.03 21.04 17.90
C TYR A 670 -24.54 20.78 19.33
N SER A 671 -24.88 19.50 19.64
CA SER A 671 -25.37 19.08 20.93
C SER A 671 -24.38 19.37 22.07
N SER A 672 -24.91 19.56 23.29
CA SER A 672 -24.12 19.67 24.53
C SER A 672 -23.28 18.43 24.85
N ASP A 673 -23.56 17.30 24.18
CA ASP A 673 -22.78 16.07 24.29
C ASP A 673 -21.40 16.16 23.63
N TYR A 674 -21.19 17.21 22.85
CA TYR A 674 -19.90 17.51 22.22
C TYR A 674 -19.27 18.77 22.82
N ARG A 675 -18.07 18.61 23.38
CA ARG A 675 -17.27 19.73 23.89
C ARG A 675 -16.03 19.94 23.01
N LEU A 676 -15.89 21.09 22.39
CA LEU A 676 -14.70 21.42 21.59
C LEU A 676 -13.47 21.41 22.49
N LEU A 677 -12.53 20.50 22.18
CA LEU A 677 -11.24 20.36 22.89
C LEU A 677 -10.15 21.15 22.16
N TYR A 678 -10.12 21.08 20.82
CA TYR A 678 -9.08 21.70 20.01
C TYR A 678 -9.62 22.16 18.66
N THR A 679 -9.14 23.30 18.21
CA THR A 679 -9.27 23.76 16.82
C THR A 679 -8.02 24.52 16.40
N ASP A 680 -7.59 24.35 15.17
CA ASP A 680 -6.54 25.15 14.54
C ASP A 680 -7.10 26.33 13.72
N GLY A 681 -8.42 26.47 13.71
CA GLY A 681 -9.10 27.53 12.97
C GLY A 681 -9.54 27.11 11.55
N GLY A 682 -9.78 25.80 11.31
CA GLY A 682 -10.48 25.38 10.11
C GLY A 682 -9.96 24.15 9.37
N MET A 683 -8.82 23.56 9.77
CA MET A 683 -8.34 22.31 9.17
C MET A 683 -8.75 21.09 9.98
N VAL A 684 -8.63 21.16 11.31
CA VAL A 684 -8.90 20.05 12.22
C VAL A 684 -9.60 20.53 13.47
N LYS A 685 -10.72 19.91 13.83
CA LYS A 685 -11.42 20.11 15.10
C LYS A 685 -11.55 18.79 15.85
N ILE A 686 -11.25 18.82 17.15
CA ILE A 686 -11.35 17.66 18.05
C ILE A 686 -12.38 17.99 19.10
N PHE A 687 -13.38 17.12 19.23
CA PHE A 687 -14.44 17.21 20.23
C PHE A 687 -14.33 16.06 21.23
N ARG A 688 -14.47 16.36 22.50
CA ARG A 688 -14.75 15.34 23.50
C ARG A 688 -16.25 14.99 23.43
N PHE A 689 -16.55 13.70 23.31
CA PHE A 689 -17.92 13.20 23.44
C PHE A 689 -18.20 12.95 24.93
N VAL A 690 -19.20 13.65 25.47
CA VAL A 690 -19.50 13.62 26.90
C VAL A 690 -20.44 12.46 27.20
N HIS A 691 -19.93 11.41 27.82
CA HIS A 691 -20.69 10.25 28.26
C HIS A 691 -20.10 9.69 29.57
N PRO A 692 -20.79 8.79 30.30
CA PRO A 692 -20.23 8.11 31.44
C PRO A 692 -19.02 7.26 31.05
N ASN A 693 -17.84 7.67 31.44
CA ASN A 693 -16.55 7.13 31.00
C ASN A 693 -15.81 6.40 32.13
N VAL A 694 -14.90 5.50 31.79
CA VAL A 694 -13.99 4.79 32.71
C VAL A 694 -12.56 5.30 32.49
N ILE A 695 -12.04 6.04 33.45
CA ILE A 695 -10.66 6.49 33.46
C ILE A 695 -9.79 5.41 34.08
N VAL A 696 -8.75 4.97 33.37
CA VAL A 696 -7.82 3.95 33.84
C VAL A 696 -6.53 4.62 34.31
N THR A 697 -6.16 4.41 35.58
CA THR A 697 -4.95 4.93 36.21
C THR A 697 -4.17 3.82 36.91
N ALA A 698 -2.91 4.07 37.26
CA ALA A 698 -2.13 3.19 38.11
C ALA A 698 -1.76 3.92 39.42
N GLU A 699 -2.09 3.31 40.55
CA GLU A 699 -1.80 3.84 41.89
C GLU A 699 -1.17 2.75 42.74
N ASN A 700 -0.02 3.03 43.33
CA ASN A 700 0.72 2.09 44.17
C ASN A 700 0.92 0.70 43.55
N GLY A 701 1.17 0.67 42.22
CA GLY A 701 1.34 -0.57 41.44
C GLY A 701 0.05 -1.35 41.14
N SER A 702 -1.11 -0.81 41.53
CA SER A 702 -2.44 -1.38 41.22
C SER A 702 -3.11 -0.58 40.11
N ILE A 703 -3.88 -1.25 39.25
CA ILE A 703 -4.76 -0.59 38.26
C ILE A 703 -6.06 -0.16 38.94
N VAL A 704 -6.42 1.10 38.79
CA VAL A 704 -7.63 1.71 39.31
C VAL A 704 -8.51 2.15 38.15
N LEU A 705 -9.76 1.64 38.11
CA LEU A 705 -10.80 2.05 37.19
C LEU A 705 -11.68 3.08 37.90
N ARG A 706 -11.63 4.35 37.49
CA ARG A 706 -12.47 5.43 38.03
C ARG A 706 -13.65 5.68 37.13
N PHE A 707 -14.84 5.77 37.72
CA PHE A 707 -16.09 5.97 36.98
C PHE A 707 -16.47 7.45 36.97
N GLU A 708 -16.32 8.08 35.84
CA GLU A 708 -16.77 9.45 35.64
C GLU A 708 -18.31 9.48 35.69
N ASN A 709 -18.87 10.36 36.55
CA ASN A 709 -20.31 10.46 36.86
C ASN A 709 -20.98 9.25 37.54
N ALA A 710 -20.27 8.15 37.80
CA ALA A 710 -20.69 6.98 38.61
C ALA A 710 -22.16 6.50 38.35
N THR A 711 -22.64 6.55 37.10
CA THR A 711 -24.02 6.24 36.72
C THR A 711 -24.23 4.77 36.37
N GLY A 712 -23.17 4.00 36.16
CA GLY A 712 -23.25 2.58 35.81
C GLY A 712 -23.57 1.69 36.99
N THR A 713 -24.16 0.52 36.68
CA THR A 713 -24.55 -0.50 37.67
C THR A 713 -23.61 -1.70 37.65
N GLY A 714 -22.90 -1.96 36.56
CA GLY A 714 -22.04 -3.12 36.42
C GLY A 714 -20.86 -2.86 35.50
N ILE A 715 -19.78 -3.63 35.69
CA ILE A 715 -18.64 -3.68 34.81
C ILE A 715 -18.22 -5.14 34.59
N GLY A 716 -18.08 -5.51 33.30
CA GLY A 716 -17.43 -6.75 32.91
C GLY A 716 -15.94 -6.49 32.69
N ILE A 717 -15.08 -7.35 33.23
CA ILE A 717 -13.63 -7.28 33.09
C ILE A 717 -13.12 -8.63 32.59
N TRP A 718 -12.32 -8.62 31.52
CA TRP A 718 -11.67 -9.79 30.95
C TRP A 718 -10.16 -9.56 30.89
N GLY A 719 -9.42 -10.50 31.46
CA GLY A 719 -7.97 -10.49 31.49
C GLY A 719 -7.36 -11.50 30.53
N TYR A 720 -6.39 -11.05 29.72
CA TYR A 720 -5.72 -11.86 28.71
C TYR A 720 -4.21 -11.84 28.88
N LEU A 721 -3.55 -12.94 28.43
CA LEU A 721 -2.10 -12.96 28.19
C LEU A 721 -1.76 -12.23 26.87
N ASP A 722 -0.46 -11.96 26.66
CA ASP A 722 0.06 -11.35 25.42
C ASP A 722 -0.22 -12.14 24.15
N ASN A 723 -0.43 -13.44 24.25
CA ASN A 723 -0.79 -14.31 23.14
C ASN A 723 -2.31 -14.29 22.82
N GLY A 724 -3.11 -13.54 23.59
CA GLY A 724 -4.58 -13.46 23.43
C GLY A 724 -5.36 -14.53 24.17
N THR A 725 -4.72 -15.37 25.00
CA THR A 725 -5.42 -16.37 25.80
C THR A 725 -6.17 -15.70 26.95
N LEU A 726 -7.48 -15.93 27.02
CA LEU A 726 -8.32 -15.48 28.14
C LEU A 726 -7.94 -16.25 29.42
N ILE A 727 -7.61 -15.53 30.47
CA ILE A 727 -7.27 -16.08 31.80
C ILE A 727 -8.47 -16.03 32.73
N GLU A 728 -9.13 -14.88 32.80
CA GLU A 728 -10.25 -14.65 33.71
C GLU A 728 -11.24 -13.67 33.09
N GLY A 729 -12.53 -13.87 33.36
CA GLY A 729 -13.59 -12.93 33.02
C GLY A 729 -14.63 -12.91 34.12
N LYS A 730 -15.04 -11.71 34.56
CA LYS A 730 -16.09 -11.57 35.58
C LYS A 730 -16.89 -10.30 35.43
N TRP A 731 -18.14 -10.36 35.87
CA TRP A 731 -19.00 -9.21 36.07
C TRP A 731 -18.99 -8.76 37.53
N ILE A 732 -18.84 -7.46 37.74
CA ILE A 732 -18.76 -6.85 39.06
C ILE A 732 -19.87 -5.80 39.16
N ASN A 733 -20.63 -5.83 40.28
CA ASN A 733 -21.57 -4.77 40.61
C ASN A 733 -20.79 -3.52 41.09
N VAL A 734 -20.96 -2.42 40.39
CA VAL A 734 -20.29 -1.13 40.71
C VAL A 734 -21.31 -0.01 41.00
N ALA A 735 -22.57 -0.35 41.23
CA ALA A 735 -23.59 0.62 41.58
C ALA A 735 -23.15 1.50 42.76
N LYS A 736 -23.17 2.84 42.58
CA LYS A 736 -22.74 3.84 43.54
C LYS A 736 -21.21 3.84 43.86
N LYS A 737 -20.40 2.98 43.22
CA LYS A 737 -18.95 3.01 43.35
C LYS A 737 -18.37 4.10 42.47
N ARG A 738 -17.38 4.83 42.99
CA ARG A 738 -16.61 5.82 42.21
C ARG A 738 -15.37 5.22 41.56
N GLU A 739 -14.86 4.12 42.12
CA GLU A 739 -13.68 3.44 41.63
C GLU A 739 -13.71 1.93 41.91
N LEU A 740 -12.91 1.19 41.18
CA LEU A 740 -12.66 -0.23 41.32
C LEU A 740 -11.18 -0.51 41.21
N ILE A 741 -10.59 -1.09 42.24
CA ILE A 741 -9.16 -1.48 42.24
C ILE A 741 -9.07 -2.89 41.63
N VAL A 742 -8.23 -3.02 40.62
CA VAL A 742 -7.96 -4.28 39.90
C VAL A 742 -6.59 -4.81 40.30
N SER A 743 -6.40 -5.12 41.61
CA SER A 743 -5.10 -5.48 42.17
C SER A 743 -4.70 -6.97 42.02
N LYS A 744 -5.60 -7.84 41.55
CA LYS A 744 -5.41 -9.32 41.59
C LYS A 744 -5.03 -9.98 40.26
N TYR A 745 -4.68 -9.22 39.22
CA TYR A 745 -4.37 -9.81 37.91
C TYR A 745 -2.85 -9.96 37.71
N SER A 746 -2.15 -10.61 38.64
CA SER A 746 -0.69 -10.77 38.61
C SER A 746 -0.15 -11.51 37.36
N ASN A 747 -1.01 -12.30 36.69
CA ASN A 747 -0.64 -13.08 35.50
C ASN A 747 -1.30 -12.59 34.20
N VAL A 748 -1.94 -11.40 34.22
CA VAL A 748 -2.66 -10.83 33.08
C VAL A 748 -1.86 -9.69 32.50
N SER A 749 -1.71 -9.64 31.19
CA SER A 749 -1.02 -8.57 30.47
C SER A 749 -1.96 -7.50 29.93
N ILE A 750 -3.17 -7.91 29.52
CA ILE A 750 -4.15 -7.08 28.83
C ILE A 750 -5.48 -7.17 29.57
N ILE A 751 -6.12 -6.02 29.79
CA ILE A 751 -7.47 -5.94 30.32
C ILE A 751 -8.38 -5.32 29.29
N GLN A 752 -9.52 -5.98 29.06
CA GLN A 752 -10.66 -5.45 28.36
C GLN A 752 -11.80 -5.22 29.34
N TYR A 753 -12.52 -4.11 29.24
CA TYR A 753 -13.67 -3.83 30.09
C TYR A 753 -14.90 -3.41 29.29
N THR A 754 -16.08 -3.61 29.89
CA THR A 754 -17.37 -3.09 29.41
C THR A 754 -18.16 -2.56 30.60
N TYR A 755 -18.39 -1.25 30.63
CA TYR A 755 -19.14 -0.56 31.68
C TYR A 755 -20.60 -0.38 31.27
N VAL A 756 -21.55 -0.73 32.13
CA VAL A 756 -22.97 -0.81 31.77
C VAL A 756 -23.89 -0.20 32.82
N LYS A 757 -25.08 0.27 32.35
CA LYS A 757 -26.25 0.58 33.19
C LYS A 757 -27.37 -0.32 32.74
N GLY A 758 -27.68 -1.37 33.54
CA GLY A 758 -28.58 -2.43 33.12
C GLY A 758 -28.12 -3.12 31.85
N LYS A 759 -28.90 -3.02 30.76
CA LYS A 759 -28.54 -3.57 29.43
C LYS A 759 -27.82 -2.56 28.51
N THR A 760 -27.66 -1.31 28.95
CA THR A 760 -27.06 -0.26 28.14
C THR A 760 -25.57 -0.20 28.43
N VAL A 761 -24.73 -0.32 27.37
CA VAL A 761 -23.30 -0.07 27.45
C VAL A 761 -23.09 1.44 27.54
N LEU A 762 -22.29 1.87 28.49
CA LEU A 762 -21.92 3.25 28.73
C LEU A 762 -20.52 3.55 28.21
N ASP A 763 -19.60 2.57 28.34
CA ASP A 763 -18.22 2.70 27.92
C ASP A 763 -17.57 1.32 27.71
N ARG A 764 -16.54 1.27 26.88
CA ARG A 764 -15.68 0.11 26.64
C ARG A 764 -14.26 0.54 26.38
N GLY A 765 -13.33 -0.32 26.74
CA GLY A 765 -11.94 -0.09 26.39
C GLY A 765 -11.08 -1.33 26.57
N VAL A 766 -9.87 -1.22 26.08
CA VAL A 766 -8.82 -2.24 26.20
C VAL A 766 -7.50 -1.55 26.44
N PHE A 767 -6.70 -2.10 27.32
CA PHE A 767 -5.39 -1.55 27.62
C PHE A 767 -4.42 -2.66 28.08
N ARG A 768 -3.12 -2.37 27.98
CA ARG A 768 -2.06 -3.20 28.55
C ARG A 768 -1.67 -2.63 29.91
N ILE A 769 -1.65 -3.47 30.94
CA ILE A 769 -1.35 -3.07 32.32
C ILE A 769 -0.01 -2.31 32.43
N LYS A 770 1.03 -2.85 31.79
CA LYS A 770 2.37 -2.24 31.80
C LYS A 770 2.38 -0.83 31.19
N ASP A 771 1.57 -0.57 30.19
CA ASP A 771 1.53 0.74 29.52
C ASP A 771 0.92 1.80 30.43
N ILE A 772 -0.16 1.46 31.17
CA ILE A 772 -0.77 2.36 32.14
C ILE A 772 0.23 2.71 33.25
N ILE A 773 0.92 1.72 33.82
CA ILE A 773 1.91 1.94 34.87
C ILE A 773 3.06 2.84 34.36
N THR A 774 3.56 2.58 33.16
CA THR A 774 4.64 3.39 32.58
C THR A 774 4.17 4.82 32.25
N TYR A 775 2.94 4.98 31.78
CA TYR A 775 2.36 6.28 31.44
C TYR A 775 2.22 7.17 32.69
N GLU A 776 1.70 6.63 33.79
CA GLU A 776 1.54 7.37 35.05
C GLU A 776 2.90 7.73 35.66
N ASN A 777 3.89 6.81 35.65
CA ASN A 777 5.24 7.09 36.16
C ASN A 777 5.96 8.19 35.36
N ASN A 778 5.62 8.40 34.08
CA ASN A 778 6.19 9.48 33.26
C ASN A 778 5.46 10.82 33.44
N ARG A 779 4.28 10.84 34.08
CA ARG A 779 3.49 12.05 34.37
C ARG A 779 3.72 12.58 35.79
N SER A 780 4.07 11.70 36.72
CA SER A 780 4.51 12.05 38.08
C SER A 780 5.96 12.59 38.08
#